data_fe859317bcd3020733cfa2dbc0c45e54
#
_entry.id   fe859317bcd3020733cfa2dbc0c45e54
#
_cell.length_a   1.000
_cell.length_b   1.000
_cell.length_c   1.000
_cell.angle_alpha   90.00
_cell.angle_beta   90.00
_cell.angle_gamma   90.00
#
_symmetry.space_group_name_H-M   'P 1'
#
loop_
_entity.id
_entity.type
_entity.pdbx_description
1 polymer ?
#
loop_
_entity_poly.entity_id
_entity_poly.type
_entity_poly.pdbx_seq_one_letter_code
_entity_poly.pdbx_strand_id
1 'polypeptide(L)'
;MNYREDIRNIAIIAHVDHGKTTLVDALLKQSGIFRKNQVVNERVMDSNAIERERGITILSKNTAVHYNGVKINIIDTPGHADFGGEVERVLKMVNGVVLLVDAFEGPMPQTKFVLKKSFELNLPVIVCINKIDRPEARPEEVVDEVLDLFIELGASEDVLDAPFVYASAKRGVAGKKLDEEMTSMEPLFQTILNYIPAPVEASNESFKLLISTIDYNDYVGRIGIGKIESGTLKENDSVYIVNSTKPGYEEKVKISKIYEFEGLERDEVESSSSGSIVAITGIEDINIGDTLTSEQDKEPLEFVKISEPTLSMNFSVNDSPFAGKVGKFVTSRQLRQRLFRELQTDVSLRVEETNSTDSFKVSGRGELHLSVLIENMRREGYEFQVSKPQVLFKTIDSKKYEPIERVTIDVSSEYVGAIIEKLGRRKGELVTMQEPQGGYQRLEFLIPARGLIGYRTEFMTDTKGNGILNSVFEDYAPYKGDIPRRVNASIVSFDTGVASTYGLNNAQQRGSLFVGPGEEVYEGQVVGESPKGVEIEVSVTKEKKQTNVRASGSDEALKLLPVKNLTLEEALEFIEDDELIEITPEDFRIRKEILSSQQRYKSKNKKKWFYAKDIFWCNKIFCTILFNNIFNKYNFFSSSSVFSKEKTYFNLAVGNGN
;
A
#
# COMPACT_ATOMS: atom_id res chain seq x y z
N MET A 1 -5.99 -19.63 -37.46
CA MET A 1 -5.67 -19.99 -36.06
C MET A 1 -6.88 -20.68 -35.49
N ASN A 2 -6.71 -21.78 -34.79
CA ASN A 2 -7.79 -22.42 -34.06
C ASN A 2 -7.93 -21.74 -32.67
N TYR A 3 -9.13 -21.76 -32.13
CA TYR A 3 -9.41 -21.14 -30.82
C TYR A 3 -10.03 -22.17 -29.86
N ARG A 4 -9.74 -22.03 -28.58
CA ARG A 4 -10.31 -22.83 -27.48
C ARG A 4 -11.68 -22.25 -27.11
N GLU A 5 -12.70 -22.60 -27.88
CA GLU A 5 -14.06 -22.10 -27.69
C GLU A 5 -14.70 -22.54 -26.37
N ASP A 6 -14.11 -23.54 -25.72
CA ASP A 6 -14.51 -24.10 -24.43
C ASP A 6 -14.01 -23.29 -23.23
N ILE A 7 -13.18 -22.25 -23.44
CA ILE A 7 -12.60 -21.42 -22.35
C ILE A 7 -12.73 -19.93 -22.66
N ARG A 8 -12.96 -19.12 -21.62
CA ARG A 8 -12.78 -17.66 -21.59
C ARG A 8 -12.02 -17.25 -20.33
N ASN A 9 -11.05 -16.38 -20.47
CA ASN A 9 -10.26 -15.84 -19.33
C ASN A 9 -10.57 -14.35 -19.20
N ILE A 10 -11.15 -13.92 -18.09
CA ILE A 10 -11.53 -12.55 -17.86
C ILE A 10 -10.97 -12.02 -16.54
N ALA A 11 -10.68 -10.72 -16.49
CA ALA A 11 -10.42 -10.02 -15.23
C ALA A 11 -11.58 -9.07 -14.91
N ILE A 12 -11.93 -8.95 -13.64
CA ILE A 12 -12.92 -7.95 -13.19
C ILE A 12 -12.18 -6.78 -12.57
N ILE A 13 -12.37 -5.61 -13.17
CA ILE A 13 -11.79 -4.33 -12.74
C ILE A 13 -12.91 -3.51 -12.10
N ALA A 14 -12.68 -3.02 -10.90
CA ALA A 14 -13.64 -2.14 -10.22
C ALA A 14 -12.93 -1.20 -9.25
N HIS A 15 -13.55 -0.06 -8.99
CA HIS A 15 -13.21 0.73 -7.81
C HIS A 15 -13.68 0.02 -6.52
N VAL A 16 -13.09 0.43 -5.39
CA VAL A 16 -13.53 0.01 -4.06
C VAL A 16 -15.04 0.30 -3.93
N ASP A 17 -15.77 -0.63 -3.31
CA ASP A 17 -17.22 -0.55 -3.10
C ASP A 17 -18.13 -0.54 -4.35
N HIS A 18 -17.63 -0.59 -5.58
CA HIS A 18 -18.47 -0.72 -6.78
C HIS A 18 -19.21 -2.07 -6.88
N GLY A 19 -18.90 -3.02 -5.97
CA GLY A 19 -19.62 -4.30 -5.84
C GLY A 19 -18.98 -5.46 -6.59
N LYS A 20 -17.67 -5.44 -6.79
CA LYS A 20 -16.90 -6.48 -7.47
C LYS A 20 -17.13 -7.87 -6.86
N THR A 21 -16.89 -8.03 -5.56
CA THR A 21 -17.10 -9.29 -4.86
C THR A 21 -18.55 -9.76 -4.93
N THR A 22 -19.51 -8.83 -4.82
CA THR A 22 -20.94 -9.15 -4.93
C THR A 22 -21.30 -9.65 -6.34
N LEU A 23 -20.67 -9.07 -7.39
CA LEU A 23 -20.87 -9.52 -8.77
C LEU A 23 -20.33 -10.93 -8.96
N VAL A 24 -19.11 -11.22 -8.51
CA VAL A 24 -18.52 -12.57 -8.58
C VAL A 24 -19.36 -13.59 -7.83
N ASP A 25 -19.84 -13.25 -6.64
CA ASP A 25 -20.75 -14.09 -5.87
C ASP A 25 -22.07 -14.39 -6.63
N ALA A 26 -22.63 -13.39 -7.34
CA ALA A 26 -23.84 -13.58 -8.13
C ALA A 26 -23.59 -14.51 -9.33
N LEU A 27 -22.44 -14.36 -10.01
CA LEU A 27 -22.03 -15.24 -11.11
C LEU A 27 -21.81 -16.67 -10.62
N LEU A 28 -21.10 -16.87 -9.51
CA LEU A 28 -20.89 -18.19 -8.89
C LEU A 28 -22.21 -18.88 -8.51
N LYS A 29 -23.14 -18.14 -7.92
CA LYS A 29 -24.45 -18.69 -7.52
C LYS A 29 -25.28 -19.15 -8.71
N GLN A 30 -25.19 -18.45 -9.84
CA GLN A 30 -26.00 -18.76 -11.04
C GLN A 30 -25.32 -19.73 -12.01
N SER A 31 -24.01 -19.97 -11.87
CA SER A 31 -23.29 -20.99 -12.65
C SER A 31 -23.61 -22.44 -12.25
N GLY A 32 -24.39 -22.65 -11.17
CA GLY A 32 -24.78 -23.97 -10.73
C GLY A 32 -23.72 -24.77 -9.93
N ILE A 33 -22.59 -24.14 -9.59
CA ILE A 33 -21.51 -24.75 -8.81
C ILE A 33 -21.97 -25.10 -7.39
N PHE A 34 -22.82 -24.25 -6.79
CA PHE A 34 -23.36 -24.54 -5.45
C PHE A 34 -24.60 -25.43 -5.50
N ARG A 35 -24.65 -26.42 -4.62
CA ARG A 35 -25.86 -27.24 -4.44
C ARG A 35 -27.02 -26.38 -3.95
N LYS A 36 -28.24 -26.64 -4.43
CA LYS A 36 -29.48 -25.87 -4.15
C LYS A 36 -29.77 -25.59 -2.65
N ASN A 37 -29.14 -26.32 -1.73
CA ASN A 37 -29.33 -26.20 -0.28
C ASN A 37 -28.05 -25.80 0.47
N GLN A 38 -27.01 -25.39 -0.23
CA GLN A 38 -25.76 -24.96 0.41
C GLN A 38 -25.92 -23.51 0.86
N VAL A 39 -25.80 -23.25 2.16
CA VAL A 39 -25.75 -21.89 2.70
C VAL A 39 -24.39 -21.31 2.34
N VAL A 40 -24.39 -20.41 1.39
CA VAL A 40 -23.19 -19.67 0.96
C VAL A 40 -23.14 -18.40 1.76
N ASN A 41 -22.07 -18.19 2.52
CA ASN A 41 -21.84 -16.91 3.19
C ASN A 41 -21.72 -15.80 2.13
N GLU A 42 -22.17 -14.59 2.45
CA GLU A 42 -21.93 -13.43 1.60
C GLU A 42 -20.43 -13.14 1.51
N ARG A 43 -19.95 -12.64 0.37
CA ARG A 43 -18.54 -12.34 0.07
C ARG A 43 -17.63 -13.56 0.16
N VAL A 44 -17.99 -14.60 -0.57
CA VAL A 44 -17.26 -15.89 -0.59
C VAL A 44 -15.81 -15.72 -1.05
N MET A 45 -15.54 -14.75 -1.95
CA MET A 45 -14.19 -14.46 -2.43
C MET A 45 -13.32 -13.73 -1.40
N ASP A 46 -13.90 -12.97 -0.47
CA ASP A 46 -13.13 -12.24 0.55
C ASP A 46 -12.77 -13.19 1.71
N SER A 47 -11.78 -14.04 1.52
CA SER A 47 -11.33 -15.01 2.53
C SER A 47 -10.62 -14.34 3.72
N ASN A 48 -10.01 -13.17 3.51
CA ASN A 48 -9.32 -12.41 4.55
C ASN A 48 -10.31 -11.49 5.31
N ALA A 49 -10.25 -11.51 6.64
CA ALA A 49 -11.07 -10.66 7.49
C ALA A 49 -10.85 -9.15 7.21
N ILE A 50 -9.62 -8.76 6.86
CA ILE A 50 -9.27 -7.37 6.52
C ILE A 50 -9.92 -6.95 5.20
N GLU A 51 -9.93 -7.81 4.19
CA GLU A 51 -10.62 -7.54 2.92
C GLU A 51 -12.12 -7.29 3.16
N ARG A 52 -12.75 -8.13 4.00
CA ARG A 52 -14.18 -7.99 4.35
C ARG A 52 -14.49 -6.70 5.12
N GLU A 53 -13.64 -6.32 6.08
CA GLU A 53 -13.85 -5.12 6.89
C GLU A 53 -13.61 -3.84 6.09
N ARG A 54 -12.59 -3.84 5.23
CA ARG A 54 -12.20 -2.66 4.44
C ARG A 54 -12.93 -2.57 3.10
N GLY A 55 -13.62 -3.64 2.68
CA GLY A 55 -14.30 -3.71 1.38
C GLY A 55 -13.34 -3.74 0.17
N ILE A 56 -12.05 -3.99 0.37
CA ILE A 56 -11.02 -3.98 -0.68
C ILE A 56 -10.50 -5.38 -0.97
N THR A 57 -10.18 -5.68 -2.22
CA THR A 57 -9.40 -6.87 -2.60
C THR A 57 -7.92 -6.54 -2.45
N ILE A 58 -7.21 -7.35 -1.67
CA ILE A 58 -5.77 -7.19 -1.41
C ILE A 58 -4.97 -8.12 -2.31
N LEU A 59 -5.40 -9.37 -2.43
CA LEU A 59 -4.75 -10.40 -3.25
C LEU A 59 -5.65 -10.82 -4.39
N SER A 60 -5.05 -11.01 -5.57
CA SER A 60 -5.74 -11.57 -6.75
C SER A 60 -6.19 -12.99 -6.46
N LYS A 61 -7.43 -13.31 -6.81
CA LYS A 61 -8.00 -14.65 -6.65
C LYS A 61 -8.51 -15.16 -7.97
N ASN A 62 -8.26 -16.43 -8.22
CA ASN A 62 -8.74 -17.11 -9.39
C ASN A 62 -9.98 -17.95 -9.03
N THR A 63 -11.01 -17.85 -9.83
CA THR A 63 -12.19 -18.69 -9.76
C THR A 63 -12.65 -19.07 -11.16
N ALA A 64 -13.43 -20.11 -11.30
CA ALA A 64 -14.00 -20.48 -12.57
C ALA A 64 -15.49 -20.76 -12.43
N VAL A 65 -16.25 -20.39 -13.46
CA VAL A 65 -17.68 -20.67 -13.57
C VAL A 65 -17.97 -21.34 -14.90
N HIS A 66 -19.03 -22.14 -14.97
CA HIS A 66 -19.46 -22.77 -16.21
C HIS A 66 -20.77 -22.16 -16.71
N TYR A 67 -20.80 -21.81 -17.97
CA TYR A 67 -22.03 -21.35 -18.62
C TYR A 67 -22.11 -21.90 -20.05
N ASN A 68 -23.20 -22.60 -20.36
CA ASN A 68 -23.45 -23.24 -21.69
C ASN A 68 -22.29 -24.15 -22.16
N GLY A 69 -21.62 -24.86 -21.25
CA GLY A 69 -20.51 -25.75 -21.57
C GLY A 69 -19.15 -25.07 -21.73
N VAL A 70 -19.09 -23.74 -21.58
CA VAL A 70 -17.84 -22.95 -21.60
C VAL A 70 -17.38 -22.67 -20.17
N LYS A 71 -16.11 -22.93 -19.91
CA LYS A 71 -15.43 -22.56 -18.66
C LYS A 71 -14.99 -21.09 -18.72
N ILE A 72 -15.47 -20.28 -17.81
CA ILE A 72 -15.08 -18.87 -17.71
C ILE A 72 -14.19 -18.72 -16.46
N ASN A 73 -12.90 -18.56 -16.68
CA ASN A 73 -11.98 -18.23 -15.60
C ASN A 73 -12.10 -16.74 -15.29
N ILE A 74 -12.35 -16.44 -14.03
CA ILE A 74 -12.51 -15.07 -13.52
C ILE A 74 -11.37 -14.79 -12.56
N ILE A 75 -10.57 -13.78 -12.87
CA ILE A 75 -9.51 -13.29 -11.98
C ILE A 75 -9.98 -12.01 -11.31
N ASP A 76 -10.09 -12.07 -10.00
CA ASP A 76 -10.40 -10.91 -9.18
C ASP A 76 -9.14 -10.05 -9.00
N THR A 77 -9.19 -8.78 -9.42
CA THR A 77 -8.02 -7.89 -9.37
C THR A 77 -8.08 -6.94 -8.19
N PRO A 78 -6.94 -6.66 -7.52
CA PRO A 78 -6.88 -5.58 -6.55
C PRO A 78 -7.26 -4.24 -7.19
N GLY A 79 -8.04 -3.43 -6.46
CA GLY A 79 -8.46 -2.10 -6.94
C GLY A 79 -7.51 -0.97 -6.54
N HIS A 80 -6.58 -1.19 -5.60
CA HIS A 80 -5.73 -0.15 -5.06
C HIS A 80 -4.40 -0.03 -5.82
N ALA A 81 -3.92 1.20 -6.01
CA ALA A 81 -2.69 1.50 -6.76
C ALA A 81 -1.42 0.83 -6.19
N ASP A 82 -1.35 0.62 -4.87
CA ASP A 82 -0.22 -0.07 -4.22
C ASP A 82 -0.02 -1.49 -4.74
N PHE A 83 -1.06 -2.10 -5.31
CA PHE A 83 -1.06 -3.44 -5.90
C PHE A 83 -0.97 -3.42 -7.44
N GLY A 84 -0.63 -2.29 -8.05
CA GLY A 84 -0.63 -2.10 -9.52
C GLY A 84 0.20 -3.13 -10.29
N GLY A 85 1.33 -3.60 -9.75
CA GLY A 85 2.13 -4.65 -10.36
C GLY A 85 1.45 -6.03 -10.40
N GLU A 86 0.52 -6.31 -9.47
CA GLU A 86 -0.30 -7.53 -9.51
C GLU A 86 -1.35 -7.44 -10.59
N VAL A 87 -1.99 -6.27 -10.71
CA VAL A 87 -2.96 -5.99 -11.76
C VAL A 87 -2.38 -6.22 -13.15
N GLU A 88 -1.18 -5.70 -13.42
CA GLU A 88 -0.53 -5.84 -14.72
C GLU A 88 -0.20 -7.31 -15.06
N ARG A 89 0.21 -8.10 -14.07
CA ARG A 89 0.46 -9.54 -14.24
C ARG A 89 -0.82 -10.33 -14.51
N VAL A 90 -1.90 -9.98 -13.79
CA VAL A 90 -3.22 -10.59 -14.00
C VAL A 90 -3.74 -10.30 -15.40
N LEU A 91 -3.63 -9.04 -15.87
CA LEU A 91 -4.08 -8.65 -17.19
C LEU A 91 -3.38 -9.41 -18.33
N LYS A 92 -2.15 -9.87 -18.14
CA LYS A 92 -1.46 -10.73 -19.12
C LYS A 92 -2.03 -12.16 -19.19
N MET A 93 -2.73 -12.63 -18.17
CA MET A 93 -3.34 -13.98 -18.17
C MET A 93 -4.72 -14.01 -18.83
N VAL A 94 -5.36 -12.87 -19.05
CA VAL A 94 -6.75 -12.80 -19.51
C VAL A 94 -6.88 -12.44 -20.98
N ASN A 95 -8.05 -12.71 -21.55
CA ASN A 95 -8.39 -12.42 -22.93
C ASN A 95 -9.28 -11.16 -23.06
N GLY A 96 -9.77 -10.63 -21.94
CA GLY A 96 -10.55 -9.42 -21.87
C GLY A 96 -10.91 -9.05 -20.45
N VAL A 97 -11.51 -7.89 -20.27
CA VAL A 97 -11.82 -7.32 -18.95
C VAL A 97 -13.29 -6.92 -18.85
N VAL A 98 -13.83 -7.04 -17.64
CA VAL A 98 -15.14 -6.49 -17.26
C VAL A 98 -14.89 -5.31 -16.33
N LEU A 99 -15.15 -4.11 -16.80
CA LEU A 99 -15.10 -2.88 -16.04
C LEU A 99 -16.42 -2.70 -15.29
N LEU A 100 -16.37 -2.76 -13.97
CA LEU A 100 -17.54 -2.58 -13.11
C LEU A 100 -17.58 -1.15 -12.57
N VAL A 101 -18.67 -0.43 -12.85
CA VAL A 101 -18.88 0.96 -12.46
C VAL A 101 -20.16 1.08 -11.64
N ASP A 102 -20.13 1.82 -10.55
CA ASP A 102 -21.33 2.14 -9.76
C ASP A 102 -22.22 3.13 -10.54
N ALA A 103 -23.52 2.83 -10.65
CA ALA A 103 -24.50 3.65 -11.37
C ALA A 103 -24.72 5.04 -10.75
N PHE A 104 -24.26 5.30 -9.52
CA PHE A 104 -24.34 6.60 -8.87
C PHE A 104 -23.00 7.35 -8.88
N GLU A 105 -21.91 6.66 -8.48
CA GLU A 105 -20.59 7.28 -8.33
C GLU A 105 -19.89 7.54 -9.66
N GLY A 106 -20.16 6.71 -10.68
CA GLY A 106 -19.48 6.79 -11.98
C GLY A 106 -18.05 6.24 -11.96
N PRO A 107 -17.26 6.51 -13.03
CA PRO A 107 -15.89 6.02 -13.13
C PRO A 107 -14.94 6.78 -12.20
N MET A 108 -14.26 6.06 -11.32
CA MET A 108 -13.38 6.61 -10.30
C MET A 108 -11.90 6.56 -10.72
N PRO A 109 -11.02 7.46 -10.17
CA PRO A 109 -9.63 7.58 -10.62
C PRO A 109 -8.79 6.30 -10.55
N GLN A 110 -9.06 5.40 -9.59
CA GLN A 110 -8.32 4.13 -9.48
C GLN A 110 -8.53 3.21 -10.68
N THR A 111 -9.70 3.26 -11.32
CA THR A 111 -9.98 2.48 -12.52
C THR A 111 -9.18 2.95 -13.74
N LYS A 112 -8.77 4.23 -13.79
CA LYS A 112 -7.99 4.80 -14.91
C LYS A 112 -6.68 4.04 -15.14
N PHE A 113 -5.93 3.73 -14.08
CA PHE A 113 -4.66 3.03 -14.21
C PHE A 113 -4.84 1.63 -14.81
N VAL A 114 -5.79 0.86 -14.27
CA VAL A 114 -6.04 -0.51 -14.72
C VAL A 114 -6.58 -0.52 -16.14
N LEU A 115 -7.47 0.43 -16.46
CA LEU A 115 -8.06 0.58 -17.80
C LEU A 115 -6.99 0.96 -18.83
N LYS A 116 -6.12 1.92 -18.52
CA LYS A 116 -5.00 2.30 -19.37
C LYS A 116 -4.11 1.10 -19.69
N LYS A 117 -3.80 0.28 -18.68
CA LYS A 117 -3.01 -0.95 -18.87
C LYS A 117 -3.76 -1.98 -19.73
N SER A 118 -5.07 -2.08 -19.61
CA SER A 118 -5.87 -2.96 -20.45
C SER A 118 -5.84 -2.50 -21.93
N PHE A 119 -5.88 -1.19 -22.18
CA PHE A 119 -5.74 -0.63 -23.53
C PHE A 119 -4.34 -0.84 -24.12
N GLU A 120 -3.27 -0.63 -23.32
CA GLU A 120 -1.89 -0.92 -23.72
C GLU A 120 -1.69 -2.39 -24.14
N LEU A 121 -2.45 -3.31 -23.54
CA LEU A 121 -2.45 -4.74 -23.84
C LEU A 121 -3.47 -5.13 -24.92
N ASN A 122 -4.21 -4.16 -25.49
CA ASN A 122 -5.28 -4.37 -26.50
C ASN A 122 -6.34 -5.37 -26.00
N LEU A 123 -6.69 -5.36 -24.73
CA LEU A 123 -7.74 -6.22 -24.18
C LEU A 123 -9.12 -5.61 -24.45
N PRO A 124 -10.08 -6.39 -24.99
CA PRO A 124 -11.46 -5.94 -25.12
C PRO A 124 -12.09 -5.71 -23.74
N VAL A 125 -12.90 -4.66 -23.65
CA VAL A 125 -13.53 -4.20 -22.42
C VAL A 125 -15.04 -4.33 -22.51
N ILE A 126 -15.67 -4.98 -21.52
CA ILE A 126 -17.12 -4.95 -21.31
C ILE A 126 -17.37 -4.01 -20.14
N VAL A 127 -18.30 -3.06 -20.27
CA VAL A 127 -18.69 -2.16 -19.19
C VAL A 127 -19.94 -2.68 -18.50
N CYS A 128 -19.85 -2.90 -17.19
CA CYS A 128 -20.98 -3.33 -16.36
C CYS A 128 -21.36 -2.19 -15.39
N ILE A 129 -22.47 -1.52 -15.64
CA ILE A 129 -23.02 -0.48 -14.76
C ILE A 129 -23.82 -1.16 -13.65
N ASN A 130 -23.28 -1.17 -12.44
CA ASN A 130 -23.82 -1.89 -11.29
C ASN A 130 -24.61 -0.99 -10.34
N LYS A 131 -25.40 -1.61 -9.46
CA LYS A 131 -26.22 -0.95 -8.44
C LYS A 131 -27.32 -0.05 -9.03
N ILE A 132 -27.85 -0.42 -10.18
CA ILE A 132 -28.98 0.30 -10.81
C ILE A 132 -30.26 0.30 -9.95
N ASP A 133 -30.31 -0.54 -8.91
CA ASP A 133 -31.40 -0.62 -7.94
C ASP A 133 -31.37 0.48 -6.87
N ARG A 134 -30.35 1.33 -6.84
CA ARG A 134 -30.27 2.48 -5.94
C ARG A 134 -31.22 3.59 -6.39
N PRO A 135 -31.91 4.28 -5.47
CA PRO A 135 -32.81 5.39 -5.82
C PRO A 135 -32.10 6.56 -6.53
N GLU A 136 -30.82 6.77 -6.20
CA GLU A 136 -29.99 7.85 -6.74
C GLU A 136 -29.20 7.44 -7.99
N ALA A 137 -29.44 6.23 -8.54
CA ALA A 137 -28.74 5.76 -9.72
C ALA A 137 -29.01 6.63 -10.94
N ARG A 138 -27.95 6.95 -11.70
CA ARG A 138 -27.97 7.75 -12.94
C ARG A 138 -27.23 7.02 -14.07
N PRO A 139 -27.68 5.82 -14.44
CA PRO A 139 -26.92 4.93 -15.32
C PRO A 139 -26.61 5.49 -16.70
N GLU A 140 -27.52 6.30 -17.29
CA GLU A 140 -27.30 6.94 -18.61
C GLU A 140 -26.16 7.96 -18.56
N GLU A 141 -26.12 8.81 -17.53
CA GLU A 141 -25.03 9.79 -17.35
C GLU A 141 -23.69 9.08 -17.11
N VAL A 142 -23.71 7.98 -16.35
CA VAL A 142 -22.50 7.19 -16.08
C VAL A 142 -21.94 6.54 -17.35
N VAL A 143 -22.80 6.16 -18.31
CA VAL A 143 -22.34 5.68 -19.63
C VAL A 143 -21.53 6.77 -20.34
N ASP A 144 -22.05 8.01 -20.37
CA ASP A 144 -21.36 9.14 -20.99
C ASP A 144 -20.02 9.44 -20.30
N GLU A 145 -20.00 9.41 -18.95
CA GLU A 145 -18.76 9.59 -18.16
C GLU A 145 -17.71 8.50 -18.44
N VAL A 146 -18.13 7.26 -18.67
CA VAL A 146 -17.23 6.15 -19.04
C VAL A 146 -16.67 6.34 -20.43
N LEU A 147 -17.49 6.77 -21.39
CA LEU A 147 -17.04 7.06 -22.76
C LEU A 147 -16.05 8.24 -22.78
N ASP A 148 -16.33 9.29 -22.01
CA ASP A 148 -15.39 10.42 -21.85
C ASP A 148 -14.05 9.94 -21.26
N LEU A 149 -14.10 9.05 -20.27
CA LEU A 149 -12.90 8.44 -19.72
C LEU A 149 -12.12 7.61 -20.75
N PHE A 150 -12.80 6.86 -21.61
CA PHE A 150 -12.18 6.09 -22.68
C PHE A 150 -11.46 7.01 -23.67
N ILE A 151 -12.10 8.10 -24.07
CA ILE A 151 -11.51 9.13 -24.94
C ILE A 151 -10.30 9.77 -24.28
N GLU A 152 -10.40 10.14 -23.00
CA GLU A 152 -9.28 10.72 -22.22
C GLU A 152 -8.05 9.79 -22.17
N LEU A 153 -8.28 8.48 -22.06
CA LEU A 153 -7.23 7.46 -22.02
C LEU A 153 -6.69 7.08 -23.40
N GLY A 154 -7.23 7.64 -24.48
CA GLY A 154 -6.80 7.37 -25.84
C GLY A 154 -7.26 6.00 -26.37
N ALA A 155 -8.45 5.56 -25.97
CA ALA A 155 -9.05 4.33 -26.47
C ALA A 155 -9.18 4.33 -28.00
N SER A 156 -8.99 3.15 -28.62
CA SER A 156 -9.26 2.96 -30.05
C SER A 156 -10.78 2.97 -30.35
N GLU A 157 -11.14 3.18 -31.62
CA GLU A 157 -12.54 3.15 -32.04
C GLU A 157 -13.25 1.85 -31.61
N ASP A 158 -12.58 0.71 -31.70
CA ASP A 158 -13.12 -0.59 -31.31
C ASP A 158 -13.48 -0.66 -29.80
N VAL A 159 -12.75 0.07 -28.97
CA VAL A 159 -13.01 0.13 -27.51
C VAL A 159 -14.14 1.10 -27.18
N LEU A 160 -14.35 2.14 -27.99
CA LEU A 160 -15.50 3.05 -27.84
C LEU A 160 -16.83 2.36 -28.16
N ASP A 161 -16.81 1.30 -28.99
CA ASP A 161 -17.95 0.43 -29.26
C ASP A 161 -18.14 -0.69 -28.23
N ALA A 162 -17.50 -0.60 -27.05
CA ALA A 162 -17.60 -1.59 -25.99
C ALA A 162 -19.05 -1.82 -25.57
N PRO A 163 -19.46 -3.09 -25.33
CA PRO A 163 -20.82 -3.39 -24.89
C PRO A 163 -21.05 -2.94 -23.44
N PHE A 164 -22.21 -2.30 -23.21
CA PHE A 164 -22.68 -1.95 -21.87
C PHE A 164 -23.72 -2.97 -21.39
N VAL A 165 -23.59 -3.36 -20.10
CA VAL A 165 -24.52 -4.24 -19.39
C VAL A 165 -24.92 -3.53 -18.10
N TYR A 166 -26.21 -3.43 -17.83
CA TYR A 166 -26.75 -2.88 -16.60
C TYR A 166 -27.03 -3.99 -15.59
N ALA A 167 -26.61 -3.84 -14.34
CA ALA A 167 -26.72 -4.90 -13.36
C ALA A 167 -27.10 -4.40 -11.97
N SER A 168 -27.77 -5.27 -11.23
CA SER A 168 -27.83 -5.24 -9.78
C SER A 168 -27.24 -6.53 -9.24
N ALA A 169 -25.94 -6.52 -8.95
CA ALA A 169 -25.23 -7.68 -8.41
C ALA A 169 -25.88 -8.19 -7.11
N LYS A 170 -26.39 -7.30 -6.27
CA LYS A 170 -27.09 -7.62 -5.03
C LYS A 170 -28.38 -8.44 -5.28
N ARG A 171 -29.13 -8.11 -6.35
CA ARG A 171 -30.33 -8.84 -6.75
C ARG A 171 -30.01 -10.05 -7.64
N GLY A 172 -28.79 -10.15 -8.16
CA GLY A 172 -28.35 -11.19 -9.07
C GLY A 172 -29.01 -11.08 -10.45
N VAL A 173 -29.21 -9.84 -10.96
CA VAL A 173 -29.88 -9.59 -12.25
C VAL A 173 -29.05 -8.63 -13.11
N ALA A 174 -29.14 -8.84 -14.44
CA ALA A 174 -28.51 -7.99 -15.44
C ALA A 174 -29.39 -7.87 -16.69
N GLY A 175 -29.18 -6.81 -17.48
CA GLY A 175 -29.88 -6.57 -18.73
C GLY A 175 -29.00 -5.76 -19.69
N LYS A 176 -29.32 -5.81 -21.01
CA LYS A 176 -28.65 -4.99 -22.02
C LYS A 176 -29.28 -3.61 -22.16
N LYS A 177 -30.51 -3.45 -21.66
CA LYS A 177 -31.25 -2.19 -21.64
C LYS A 177 -31.92 -1.99 -20.30
N LEU A 178 -32.13 -0.74 -19.90
CA LEU A 178 -32.75 -0.38 -18.62
C LEU A 178 -34.25 -0.66 -18.57
N ASP A 179 -34.92 -0.69 -19.71
CA ASP A 179 -36.37 -0.93 -19.86
C ASP A 179 -36.75 -2.40 -19.97
N GLU A 180 -35.77 -3.32 -19.97
CA GLU A 180 -35.99 -4.77 -20.00
C GLU A 180 -36.23 -5.33 -18.61
N GLU A 181 -37.08 -6.36 -18.51
CA GLU A 181 -37.24 -7.11 -17.27
C GLU A 181 -35.99 -7.97 -17.00
N MET A 182 -35.26 -7.64 -15.94
CA MET A 182 -34.03 -8.31 -15.58
C MET A 182 -34.30 -9.41 -14.57
N THR A 183 -34.05 -10.67 -14.94
CA THR A 183 -34.36 -11.86 -14.12
C THR A 183 -33.14 -12.67 -13.67
N SER A 184 -32.02 -12.54 -14.37
CA SER A 184 -30.79 -13.30 -14.09
C SER A 184 -29.54 -12.56 -14.55
N MET A 185 -28.34 -13.11 -14.26
CA MET A 185 -27.06 -12.60 -14.79
C MET A 185 -26.76 -13.12 -16.22
N GLU A 186 -27.67 -13.85 -16.83
CA GLU A 186 -27.49 -14.43 -18.17
C GLU A 186 -27.04 -13.41 -19.23
N PRO A 187 -27.59 -12.17 -19.31
CA PRO A 187 -27.15 -11.18 -20.29
C PRO A 187 -25.66 -10.85 -20.17
N LEU A 188 -25.09 -10.83 -18.96
CA LEU A 188 -23.66 -10.63 -18.75
C LEU A 188 -22.85 -11.83 -19.23
N PHE A 189 -23.25 -13.06 -18.90
CA PHE A 189 -22.61 -14.27 -19.41
C PHE A 189 -22.59 -14.31 -20.94
N GLN A 190 -23.72 -14.04 -21.59
CA GLN A 190 -23.82 -14.01 -23.03
C GLN A 190 -22.93 -12.94 -23.64
N THR A 191 -22.84 -11.75 -23.02
CA THR A 191 -21.96 -10.68 -23.50
C THR A 191 -20.49 -11.10 -23.38
N ILE A 192 -20.07 -11.74 -22.28
CA ILE A 192 -18.73 -12.29 -22.12
C ILE A 192 -18.40 -13.28 -23.24
N LEU A 193 -19.26 -14.27 -23.48
CA LEU A 193 -19.01 -15.30 -24.50
C LEU A 193 -18.95 -14.73 -25.93
N ASN A 194 -19.74 -13.71 -26.23
CA ASN A 194 -19.86 -13.15 -27.56
C ASN A 194 -18.77 -12.10 -27.87
N TYR A 195 -18.29 -11.37 -26.86
CA TYR A 195 -17.40 -10.25 -27.07
C TYR A 195 -15.94 -10.54 -26.68
N ILE A 196 -15.71 -11.34 -25.62
CA ILE A 196 -14.34 -11.71 -25.23
C ILE A 196 -13.86 -12.87 -26.11
N PRO A 197 -12.71 -12.73 -26.81
CA PRO A 197 -12.19 -13.78 -27.68
C PRO A 197 -11.74 -15.00 -26.86
N ALA A 198 -11.92 -16.18 -27.46
CA ALA A 198 -11.36 -17.42 -26.92
C ALA A 198 -9.80 -17.39 -27.03
N PRO A 199 -9.09 -18.03 -26.09
CA PRO A 199 -7.63 -18.18 -26.24
C PRO A 199 -7.26 -18.98 -27.49
N VAL A 200 -6.09 -18.68 -28.05
CA VAL A 200 -5.58 -19.41 -29.22
C VAL A 200 -5.25 -20.86 -28.83
N GLU A 201 -5.64 -21.81 -29.67
CA GLU A 201 -5.28 -23.20 -29.50
C GLU A 201 -3.87 -23.46 -30.07
N ALA A 202 -2.91 -23.58 -29.18
CA ALA A 202 -1.51 -23.86 -29.49
C ALA A 202 -1.01 -25.16 -28.81
N SER A 203 -1.90 -26.10 -28.59
CA SER A 203 -1.64 -27.35 -27.82
C SER A 203 -0.58 -28.25 -28.46
N ASN A 204 -0.36 -28.14 -29.77
CA ASN A 204 0.63 -28.90 -30.53
C ASN A 204 2.01 -28.21 -30.60
N GLU A 205 2.16 -27.02 -30.04
CA GLU A 205 3.40 -26.28 -29.99
C GLU A 205 4.26 -26.69 -28.79
N SER A 206 5.48 -26.15 -28.71
CA SER A 206 6.36 -26.33 -27.56
C SER A 206 5.72 -25.74 -26.32
N PHE A 207 5.81 -26.47 -25.21
CA PHE A 207 5.20 -26.02 -23.95
C PHE A 207 5.86 -24.75 -23.41
N LYS A 208 5.04 -23.76 -23.06
CA LYS A 208 5.41 -22.53 -22.36
C LYS A 208 4.33 -22.12 -21.37
N LEU A 209 4.73 -21.85 -20.13
CA LEU A 209 3.89 -21.36 -19.04
C LEU A 209 4.61 -20.21 -18.32
N LEU A 210 4.02 -19.02 -18.25
CA LEU A 210 4.54 -17.90 -17.48
C LEU A 210 3.93 -17.89 -16.07
N ILE A 211 4.75 -17.89 -15.04
CA ILE A 211 4.29 -17.75 -13.65
C ILE A 211 3.99 -16.29 -13.36
N SER A 212 2.72 -16.00 -13.15
CA SER A 212 2.21 -14.65 -12.90
C SER A 212 1.90 -14.38 -11.43
N THR A 213 1.54 -15.42 -10.66
CA THR A 213 1.21 -15.33 -9.23
C THR A 213 1.79 -16.51 -8.48
N ILE A 214 2.11 -16.33 -7.20
CA ILE A 214 2.56 -17.40 -6.31
C ILE A 214 1.59 -17.49 -5.13
N ASP A 215 1.28 -18.71 -4.75
CA ASP A 215 0.62 -19.05 -3.50
C ASP A 215 1.54 -19.96 -2.68
N TYR A 216 1.21 -20.17 -1.41
CA TYR A 216 2.00 -21.00 -0.52
C TYR A 216 1.11 -21.88 0.37
N ASN A 217 1.50 -23.13 0.51
CA ASN A 217 0.87 -24.06 1.42
C ASN A 217 1.94 -24.80 2.22
N ASP A 218 1.76 -24.92 3.54
CA ASP A 218 2.76 -25.53 4.44
C ASP A 218 3.07 -26.99 4.11
N TYR A 219 2.20 -27.70 3.35
CA TYR A 219 2.37 -29.13 2.99
C TYR A 219 3.07 -29.32 1.65
N VAL A 220 2.79 -28.46 0.66
CA VAL A 220 3.30 -28.61 -0.72
C VAL A 220 4.31 -27.54 -1.11
N GLY A 221 4.56 -26.57 -0.23
CA GLY A 221 5.45 -25.45 -0.48
C GLY A 221 4.85 -24.39 -1.39
N ARG A 222 5.66 -23.78 -2.25
CA ARG A 222 5.25 -22.77 -3.22
C ARG A 222 4.40 -23.40 -4.32
N ILE A 223 3.38 -22.68 -4.73
CA ILE A 223 2.44 -23.02 -5.81
C ILE A 223 2.54 -21.92 -6.85
N GLY A 224 3.06 -22.24 -8.02
CA GLY A 224 3.12 -21.30 -9.14
C GLY A 224 1.80 -21.29 -9.89
N ILE A 225 1.24 -20.10 -10.16
CA ILE A 225 -0.01 -19.92 -10.90
C ILE A 225 0.28 -19.12 -12.15
N GLY A 226 -0.22 -19.59 -13.30
CA GLY A 226 -0.03 -18.93 -14.56
C GLY A 226 -0.91 -19.49 -15.66
N LYS A 227 -0.86 -18.85 -16.83
CA LYS A 227 -1.56 -19.29 -18.04
C LYS A 227 -0.59 -20.10 -18.93
N ILE A 228 -1.02 -21.24 -19.42
CA ILE A 228 -0.31 -21.99 -20.45
C ILE A 228 -0.47 -21.24 -21.77
N GLU A 229 0.60 -20.66 -22.26
CA GLU A 229 0.59 -19.91 -23.52
C GLU A 229 0.63 -20.85 -24.73
N SER A 230 1.40 -21.92 -24.67
CA SER A 230 1.50 -22.94 -25.72
C SER A 230 1.79 -24.31 -25.16
N GLY A 231 1.51 -25.36 -25.94
CA GLY A 231 1.77 -26.75 -25.60
C GLY A 231 0.79 -27.35 -24.62
N THR A 232 1.19 -28.49 -24.07
CA THR A 232 0.44 -29.26 -23.08
C THR A 232 1.38 -29.66 -21.95
N LEU A 233 0.96 -29.49 -20.72
CA LEU A 233 1.65 -29.92 -19.51
C LEU A 233 0.97 -31.16 -18.93
N LYS A 234 1.77 -32.16 -18.54
CA LYS A 234 1.30 -33.35 -17.85
C LYS A 234 1.91 -33.47 -16.47
N GLU A 235 1.19 -34.13 -15.57
CA GLU A 235 1.70 -34.49 -14.26
C GLU A 235 3.01 -35.29 -14.40
N ASN A 236 3.97 -35.02 -13.52
CA ASN A 236 5.31 -35.61 -13.53
C ASN A 236 6.21 -35.24 -14.71
N ASP A 237 5.84 -34.30 -15.58
CA ASP A 237 6.69 -33.80 -16.65
C ASP A 237 7.96 -33.13 -16.10
N SER A 238 9.06 -33.32 -16.86
CA SER A 238 10.30 -32.59 -16.63
C SER A 238 10.36 -31.37 -17.55
N VAL A 239 10.44 -30.19 -16.97
CA VAL A 239 10.45 -28.91 -17.67
C VAL A 239 11.70 -28.08 -17.28
N TYR A 240 11.97 -27.02 -18.00
CA TYR A 240 13.07 -26.11 -17.71
C TYR A 240 12.50 -24.77 -17.22
N ILE A 241 13.08 -24.24 -16.14
CA ILE A 241 12.84 -22.86 -15.70
C ILE A 241 13.83 -21.97 -16.43
N VAL A 242 13.31 -20.94 -17.10
CA VAL A 242 14.07 -19.85 -17.70
C VAL A 242 13.46 -18.52 -17.26
N ASN A 243 14.25 -17.44 -17.29
CA ASN A 243 13.76 -16.13 -16.82
C ASN A 243 14.33 -15.01 -17.68
N SER A 244 13.47 -14.14 -18.20
CA SER A 244 13.85 -13.01 -19.06
C SER A 244 14.75 -11.98 -18.36
N THR A 245 14.68 -11.87 -17.02
CA THR A 245 15.52 -10.96 -16.23
C THR A 245 16.86 -11.55 -15.84
N LYS A 246 17.07 -12.86 -16.05
CA LYS A 246 18.31 -13.60 -15.72
C LYS A 246 18.82 -14.33 -16.96
N PRO A 247 19.45 -13.62 -17.93
CA PRO A 247 19.93 -14.24 -19.16
C PRO A 247 20.85 -15.42 -18.88
N GLY A 248 20.59 -16.57 -19.52
CA GLY A 248 21.38 -17.79 -19.37
C GLY A 248 21.06 -18.64 -18.13
N TYR A 249 20.07 -18.26 -17.33
CA TYR A 249 19.59 -19.12 -16.25
C TYR A 249 18.69 -20.21 -16.81
N GLU A 250 19.05 -21.46 -16.58
CA GLU A 250 18.28 -22.64 -16.92
C GLU A 250 18.37 -23.65 -15.78
N GLU A 251 17.23 -24.14 -15.32
CA GLU A 251 17.14 -25.17 -14.30
C GLU A 251 16.13 -26.24 -14.72
N LYS A 252 16.54 -27.51 -14.68
CA LYS A 252 15.64 -28.63 -14.98
C LYS A 252 14.89 -29.03 -13.71
N VAL A 253 13.57 -28.96 -13.75
CA VAL A 253 12.68 -29.27 -12.63
C VAL A 253 11.63 -30.29 -13.03
N LYS A 254 11.01 -30.91 -12.03
CA LYS A 254 9.89 -31.85 -12.21
C LYS A 254 8.63 -31.30 -11.61
N ILE A 255 7.54 -31.28 -12.37
CA ILE A 255 6.21 -30.93 -11.89
C ILE A 255 5.66 -32.08 -11.07
N SER A 256 5.18 -31.83 -9.85
CA SER A 256 4.55 -32.86 -9.02
C SER A 256 3.09 -33.01 -9.38
N LYS A 257 2.32 -31.92 -9.31
CA LYS A 257 0.87 -31.91 -9.58
C LYS A 257 0.46 -30.65 -10.31
N ILE A 258 -0.63 -30.77 -11.05
CA ILE A 258 -1.29 -29.71 -11.80
C ILE A 258 -2.71 -29.59 -11.26
N TYR A 259 -3.14 -28.35 -11.04
CA TYR A 259 -4.50 -28.04 -10.62
C TYR A 259 -5.13 -27.03 -11.59
N GLU A 260 -6.40 -27.22 -11.89
CA GLU A 260 -7.24 -26.20 -12.52
C GLU A 260 -8.22 -25.64 -11.51
N PHE A 261 -8.68 -24.41 -11.73
CA PHE A 261 -9.65 -23.76 -10.87
C PHE A 261 -11.05 -24.23 -11.23
N GLU A 262 -11.84 -24.59 -10.20
CA GLU A 262 -13.21 -25.02 -10.34
C GLU A 262 -14.04 -24.41 -9.20
N GLY A 263 -14.87 -23.42 -9.53
CA GLY A 263 -15.45 -22.57 -8.50
C GLY A 263 -14.37 -21.88 -7.68
N LEU A 264 -14.37 -22.11 -6.37
CA LEU A 264 -13.39 -21.57 -5.42
C LEU A 264 -12.29 -22.60 -5.06
N GLU A 265 -12.41 -23.82 -5.55
CA GLU A 265 -11.49 -24.91 -5.25
C GLU A 265 -10.50 -25.13 -6.39
N ARG A 266 -9.54 -26.00 -6.17
CA ARG A 266 -8.53 -26.41 -7.15
C ARG A 266 -8.65 -27.90 -7.34
N ASP A 267 -9.05 -28.31 -8.54
CA ASP A 267 -9.16 -29.70 -8.90
C ASP A 267 -7.87 -30.21 -9.52
N GLU A 268 -7.38 -31.35 -9.05
CA GLU A 268 -6.21 -32.03 -9.58
C GLU A 268 -6.52 -32.61 -10.96
N VAL A 269 -5.66 -32.29 -11.94
CA VAL A 269 -5.80 -32.77 -13.32
C VAL A 269 -4.53 -33.46 -13.79
N GLU A 270 -4.67 -34.54 -14.57
CA GLU A 270 -3.53 -35.28 -15.13
C GLU A 270 -2.77 -34.48 -16.20
N SER A 271 -3.47 -33.60 -16.92
CA SER A 271 -2.88 -32.75 -17.96
C SER A 271 -3.72 -31.51 -18.21
N SER A 272 -3.07 -30.43 -18.65
CA SER A 272 -3.73 -29.20 -19.08
C SER A 272 -2.98 -28.62 -20.29
N SER A 273 -3.69 -27.84 -21.13
CA SER A 273 -3.17 -27.36 -22.41
C SER A 273 -3.31 -25.84 -22.57
N SER A 274 -2.78 -25.31 -23.67
CA SER A 274 -2.77 -23.87 -24.01
C SER A 274 -4.12 -23.20 -23.73
N GLY A 275 -4.09 -21.98 -23.21
CA GLY A 275 -5.26 -21.20 -22.83
C GLY A 275 -5.78 -21.44 -21.41
N SER A 276 -5.43 -22.56 -20.76
CA SER A 276 -5.83 -22.83 -19.38
C SER A 276 -4.99 -22.06 -18.36
N ILE A 277 -5.63 -21.63 -17.28
CA ILE A 277 -4.96 -21.06 -16.09
C ILE A 277 -4.81 -22.20 -15.08
N VAL A 278 -3.55 -22.48 -14.71
CA VAL A 278 -3.20 -23.63 -13.88
C VAL A 278 -2.41 -23.21 -12.65
N ALA A 279 -2.53 -24.01 -11.58
CA ALA A 279 -1.67 -23.96 -10.42
C ALA A 279 -0.79 -25.22 -10.41
N ILE A 280 0.52 -25.07 -10.22
CA ILE A 280 1.50 -26.16 -10.26
C ILE A 280 2.29 -26.24 -8.96
N THR A 281 2.69 -27.45 -8.60
CA THR A 281 3.49 -27.75 -7.41
C THR A 281 4.70 -28.61 -7.74
N GLY A 282 5.65 -28.70 -6.81
CA GLY A 282 6.86 -29.51 -6.92
C GLY A 282 8.14 -28.73 -7.19
N ILE A 283 8.07 -27.43 -7.26
CA ILE A 283 9.23 -26.54 -7.48
C ILE A 283 9.39 -25.64 -6.25
N GLU A 284 10.47 -25.85 -5.49
CA GLU A 284 10.70 -25.11 -4.21
C GLU A 284 10.97 -23.63 -4.43
N ASP A 285 11.80 -23.30 -5.44
CA ASP A 285 12.28 -21.93 -5.69
C ASP A 285 11.59 -21.25 -6.89
N ILE A 286 10.34 -21.64 -7.18
CA ILE A 286 9.58 -20.98 -8.25
C ILE A 286 9.30 -19.52 -7.91
N ASN A 287 9.48 -18.63 -8.88
CA ASN A 287 9.29 -17.20 -8.70
C ASN A 287 8.35 -16.64 -9.77
N ILE A 288 7.75 -15.49 -9.45
CA ILE A 288 6.97 -14.73 -10.43
C ILE A 288 7.91 -14.24 -11.53
N GLY A 289 7.49 -14.42 -12.79
CA GLY A 289 8.29 -14.11 -13.98
C GLY A 289 9.14 -15.26 -14.49
N ASP A 290 9.16 -16.39 -13.78
CA ASP A 290 9.76 -17.61 -14.32
C ASP A 290 8.86 -18.17 -15.43
N THR A 291 9.49 -18.57 -16.53
CA THR A 291 8.85 -19.26 -17.63
C THR A 291 9.22 -20.73 -17.55
N LEU A 292 8.24 -21.59 -17.50
CA LEU A 292 8.43 -23.03 -17.62
C LEU A 292 8.33 -23.42 -19.09
N THR A 293 9.34 -24.12 -19.59
CA THR A 293 9.46 -24.47 -21.00
C THR A 293 9.80 -25.93 -21.21
N SER A 294 9.51 -26.43 -22.42
CA SER A 294 10.04 -27.72 -22.88
C SER A 294 11.54 -27.62 -23.20
N GLU A 295 12.21 -28.77 -23.35
CA GLU A 295 13.61 -28.83 -23.74
C GLU A 295 13.86 -28.26 -25.14
N GLN A 296 12.85 -28.25 -26.01
CA GLN A 296 12.95 -27.87 -27.43
C GLN A 296 12.96 -26.35 -27.64
N ASP A 297 12.36 -25.59 -26.71
CA ASP A 297 12.26 -24.14 -26.82
C ASP A 297 12.42 -23.50 -25.44
N LYS A 298 13.62 -23.01 -25.15
CA LYS A 298 14.01 -22.42 -23.87
C LYS A 298 14.00 -20.90 -23.90
N GLU A 299 13.26 -20.30 -24.81
CA GLU A 299 13.12 -18.85 -24.87
C GLU A 299 12.12 -18.36 -23.79
N PRO A 300 12.55 -17.48 -22.87
CA PRO A 300 11.68 -16.98 -21.82
C PRO A 300 10.61 -16.05 -22.39
N LEU A 301 9.40 -16.11 -21.83
CA LEU A 301 8.33 -15.15 -22.13
C LEU A 301 8.66 -13.77 -21.53
N GLU A 302 8.19 -12.73 -22.19
CA GLU A 302 8.34 -11.37 -21.67
C GLU A 302 7.56 -11.20 -20.36
N PHE A 303 8.27 -10.74 -19.37
CA PHE A 303 7.73 -10.51 -18.04
C PHE A 303 7.78 -9.03 -17.66
N VAL A 304 6.69 -8.54 -17.07
CA VAL A 304 6.64 -7.20 -16.51
C VAL A 304 7.38 -7.17 -15.18
N LYS A 305 8.45 -6.41 -15.14
CA LYS A 305 9.29 -6.29 -13.94
C LYS A 305 8.46 -5.81 -12.75
N ILE A 306 8.57 -6.53 -11.64
CA ILE A 306 7.91 -6.15 -10.39
C ILE A 306 8.43 -4.78 -9.93
N SER A 307 7.52 -3.87 -9.61
CA SER A 307 7.89 -2.56 -9.08
C SER A 307 8.69 -2.72 -7.79
N GLU A 308 9.79 -2.00 -7.68
CA GLU A 308 10.61 -2.02 -6.46
C GLU A 308 9.86 -1.36 -5.29
N PRO A 309 10.12 -1.79 -4.05
CA PRO A 309 9.61 -1.12 -2.87
C PRO A 309 9.99 0.36 -2.85
N THR A 310 9.08 1.22 -2.41
CA THR A 310 9.31 2.67 -2.27
C THR A 310 9.42 3.13 -0.83
N LEU A 311 8.86 2.36 0.11
CA LEU A 311 8.86 2.65 1.54
C LEU A 311 9.53 1.53 2.33
N SER A 312 10.11 1.86 3.47
CA SER A 312 10.64 0.90 4.43
C SER A 312 10.32 1.31 5.88
N MET A 313 10.17 0.31 6.74
CA MET A 313 9.98 0.45 8.17
C MET A 313 10.83 -0.57 8.91
N ASN A 314 11.20 -0.27 10.16
CA ASN A 314 11.79 -1.26 11.04
C ASN A 314 10.71 -1.95 11.87
N PHE A 315 10.71 -3.27 11.83
CA PHE A 315 9.92 -4.14 12.68
C PHE A 315 10.86 -4.71 13.76
N SER A 316 10.56 -4.48 15.00
CA SER A 316 11.41 -4.94 16.11
C SER A 316 10.60 -5.55 17.26
N VAL A 317 11.27 -6.32 18.07
CA VAL A 317 10.66 -6.87 19.28
C VAL A 317 10.19 -5.74 20.17
N ASN A 318 9.01 -5.89 20.77
CA ASN A 318 8.49 -4.93 21.73
C ASN A 318 9.34 -4.97 23.01
N ASP A 319 9.96 -3.86 23.38
CA ASP A 319 10.76 -3.66 24.59
C ASP A 319 10.12 -2.64 25.55
N SER A 320 8.82 -2.37 25.38
CA SER A 320 8.06 -1.49 26.25
C SER A 320 7.88 -2.11 27.67
N PRO A 321 7.53 -1.30 28.69
CA PRO A 321 7.21 -1.81 30.02
C PRO A 321 6.01 -2.78 30.05
N PHE A 322 5.20 -2.81 28.99
CA PHE A 322 4.04 -3.69 28.87
C PHE A 322 4.29 -4.87 27.93
N ALA A 323 5.51 -5.04 27.45
CA ALA A 323 5.88 -6.14 26.57
C ALA A 323 5.52 -7.51 27.14
N GLY A 324 4.92 -8.38 26.30
CA GLY A 324 4.55 -9.75 26.65
C GLY A 324 3.32 -9.91 27.53
N LYS A 325 2.57 -8.84 27.82
CA LYS A 325 1.32 -8.95 28.60
C LYS A 325 0.16 -9.55 27.78
N VAL A 326 0.13 -9.31 26.48
CA VAL A 326 -1.03 -9.64 25.60
C VAL A 326 -0.64 -10.58 24.47
N GLY A 327 0.52 -10.38 23.86
CA GLY A 327 0.95 -11.14 22.67
C GLY A 327 1.30 -12.60 22.96
N LYS A 328 0.93 -13.49 22.03
CA LYS A 328 1.35 -14.90 22.04
C LYS A 328 2.75 -15.08 21.47
N PHE A 329 3.09 -14.29 20.46
CA PHE A 329 4.36 -14.36 19.73
C PHE A 329 5.15 -13.05 19.97
N VAL A 330 6.14 -13.10 20.85
CA VAL A 330 6.84 -11.90 21.35
C VAL A 330 8.36 -11.96 21.12
N THR A 331 8.88 -13.05 20.54
CA THR A 331 10.33 -13.24 20.41
C THR A 331 10.84 -12.84 19.02
N SER A 332 12.11 -12.42 18.94
CA SER A 332 12.81 -12.10 17.71
C SER A 332 12.77 -13.25 16.69
N ARG A 333 12.95 -14.51 17.17
CA ARG A 333 12.87 -15.69 16.31
C ARG A 333 11.50 -15.87 15.67
N GLN A 334 10.41 -15.68 16.43
CA GLN A 334 9.04 -15.79 15.91
C GLN A 334 8.75 -14.67 14.91
N LEU A 335 9.14 -13.44 15.24
CA LEU A 335 9.01 -12.28 14.36
C LEU A 335 9.75 -12.50 13.04
N ARG A 336 11.01 -12.96 13.10
CA ARG A 336 11.81 -13.31 11.93
C ARG A 336 11.11 -14.37 11.07
N GLN A 337 10.73 -15.47 11.69
CA GLN A 337 10.08 -16.57 10.97
C GLN A 337 8.81 -16.11 10.25
N ARG A 338 8.00 -15.28 10.90
CA ARG A 338 6.76 -14.75 10.30
C ARG A 338 7.04 -13.82 9.13
N LEU A 339 7.97 -12.87 9.29
CA LEU A 339 8.35 -11.94 8.22
C LEU A 339 8.95 -12.65 7.00
N PHE A 340 9.82 -13.65 7.22
CA PHE A 340 10.40 -14.43 6.12
C PHE A 340 9.39 -15.39 5.48
N ARG A 341 8.36 -15.83 6.22
CA ARG A 341 7.25 -16.59 5.65
C ARG A 341 6.43 -15.74 4.68
N GLU A 342 6.22 -14.46 4.97
CA GLU A 342 5.51 -13.55 4.07
C GLU A 342 6.17 -13.44 2.69
N LEU A 343 7.51 -13.50 2.63
CA LEU A 343 8.25 -13.49 1.36
C LEU A 343 7.95 -14.71 0.46
N GLN A 344 7.30 -15.75 0.98
CA GLN A 344 6.93 -16.90 0.16
C GLN A 344 5.74 -16.58 -0.76
N THR A 345 4.88 -15.66 -0.35
CA THR A 345 3.67 -15.26 -1.09
C THR A 345 3.79 -13.86 -1.67
N ASP A 346 4.40 -12.92 -0.93
CA ASP A 346 4.53 -11.53 -1.34
C ASP A 346 5.93 -11.22 -1.88
N VAL A 347 6.05 -11.26 -3.19
CA VAL A 347 7.31 -10.97 -3.91
C VAL A 347 7.66 -9.48 -3.97
N SER A 348 6.74 -8.60 -3.61
CA SER A 348 6.96 -7.15 -3.58
C SER A 348 7.51 -6.66 -2.25
N LEU A 349 7.46 -7.52 -1.24
CA LEU A 349 8.03 -7.26 0.08
C LEU A 349 9.52 -7.62 0.09
N ARG A 350 10.33 -6.83 0.79
CA ARG A 350 11.72 -7.18 1.11
C ARG A 350 11.92 -7.12 2.62
N VAL A 351 12.57 -8.12 3.16
CA VAL A 351 12.94 -8.20 4.57
C VAL A 351 14.44 -8.35 4.67
N GLU A 352 15.08 -7.41 5.35
CA GLU A 352 16.52 -7.36 5.57
C GLU A 352 16.81 -7.40 7.07
N GLU A 353 17.79 -8.20 7.48
CA GLU A 353 18.29 -8.17 8.85
C GLU A 353 19.06 -6.86 9.09
N THR A 354 18.86 -6.25 10.25
CA THR A 354 19.60 -5.05 10.63
C THR A 354 20.84 -5.42 11.44
N ASN A 355 21.61 -4.42 11.87
CA ASN A 355 22.74 -4.64 12.80
C ASN A 355 22.30 -5.14 14.18
N SER A 356 21.00 -5.07 14.51
CA SER A 356 20.40 -5.61 15.72
C SER A 356 19.72 -6.94 15.41
N THR A 357 19.90 -7.93 16.27
CA THR A 357 19.24 -9.25 16.17
C THR A 357 17.72 -9.19 16.38
N ASP A 358 17.24 -8.09 16.95
CA ASP A 358 15.85 -7.91 17.38
C ASP A 358 15.06 -6.96 16.46
N SER A 359 15.68 -6.55 15.35
CA SER A 359 15.08 -5.60 14.41
C SER A 359 15.29 -6.03 12.96
N PHE A 360 14.25 -5.89 12.15
CA PHE A 360 14.21 -6.24 10.73
C PHE A 360 13.73 -5.03 9.92
N LYS A 361 14.42 -4.72 8.84
CA LYS A 361 13.98 -3.69 7.91
C LYS A 361 13.05 -4.33 6.89
N VAL A 362 11.81 -3.91 6.89
CA VAL A 362 10.77 -4.37 5.98
C VAL A 362 10.47 -3.27 4.98
N SER A 363 10.56 -3.58 3.70
CA SER A 363 10.33 -2.63 2.61
C SER A 363 9.15 -3.09 1.75
N GLY A 364 8.22 -2.18 1.48
CA GLY A 364 7.00 -2.44 0.72
C GLY A 364 6.71 -1.31 -0.28
N ARG A 365 5.67 -1.49 -1.11
CA ARG A 365 5.32 -0.54 -2.17
C ARG A 365 4.68 0.74 -1.65
N GLY A 366 3.91 0.66 -0.54
CA GLY A 366 3.18 1.79 -0.01
C GLY A 366 2.81 1.61 1.46
N GLU A 367 2.19 2.63 2.05
CA GLU A 367 1.76 2.60 3.46
C GLU A 367 0.68 1.55 3.71
N LEU A 368 -0.30 1.44 2.80
CA LEU A 368 -1.38 0.47 2.91
C LEU A 368 -0.83 -0.97 2.90
N HIS A 369 0.14 -1.26 2.05
CA HIS A 369 0.77 -2.57 1.98
C HIS A 369 1.41 -2.97 3.32
N LEU A 370 2.19 -2.06 3.92
CA LEU A 370 2.82 -2.31 5.23
C LEU A 370 1.80 -2.35 6.37
N SER A 371 0.75 -1.51 6.34
CA SER A 371 -0.31 -1.52 7.37
C SER A 371 -1.12 -2.81 7.35
N VAL A 372 -1.38 -3.38 6.17
CA VAL A 372 -2.03 -4.70 6.03
C VAL A 372 -1.17 -5.81 6.64
N LEU A 373 0.14 -5.81 6.39
CA LEU A 373 1.06 -6.76 7.01
C LEU A 373 1.03 -6.65 8.55
N ILE A 374 1.10 -5.42 9.08
CA ILE A 374 1.03 -5.16 10.54
C ILE A 374 -0.28 -5.71 11.11
N GLU A 375 -1.41 -5.43 10.45
CA GLU A 375 -2.72 -5.83 10.91
C GLU A 375 -2.92 -7.35 10.85
N ASN A 376 -2.42 -8.02 9.80
CA ASN A 376 -2.43 -9.49 9.72
C ASN A 376 -1.64 -10.10 10.89
N MET A 377 -0.43 -9.63 11.13
CA MET A 377 0.42 -10.12 12.23
C MET A 377 -0.22 -9.86 13.60
N ARG A 378 -0.85 -8.69 13.79
CA ARG A 378 -1.59 -8.34 15.01
C ARG A 378 -2.70 -9.37 15.29
N ARG A 379 -3.52 -9.69 14.29
CA ARG A 379 -4.63 -10.67 14.39
C ARG A 379 -4.16 -12.10 14.60
N GLU A 380 -2.98 -12.45 14.09
CA GLU A 380 -2.34 -13.74 14.34
C GLU A 380 -1.84 -13.87 15.80
N GLY A 381 -1.80 -12.78 16.56
CA GLY A 381 -1.38 -12.76 17.97
C GLY A 381 0.07 -12.35 18.20
N TYR A 382 0.72 -11.73 17.21
CA TYR A 382 2.07 -11.17 17.36
C TYR A 382 2.04 -9.86 18.13
N GLU A 383 3.07 -9.66 18.95
CA GLU A 383 3.36 -8.40 19.62
C GLU A 383 4.76 -7.93 19.20
N PHE A 384 4.84 -6.73 18.67
CA PHE A 384 6.06 -6.13 18.12
C PHE A 384 5.93 -4.61 18.08
N GLN A 385 6.98 -3.94 17.64
CA GLN A 385 6.95 -2.48 17.46
C GLN A 385 7.46 -2.11 16.07
N VAL A 386 6.97 -0.99 15.55
CA VAL A 386 7.33 -0.48 14.24
C VAL A 386 7.79 0.97 14.31
N SER A 387 8.74 1.31 13.45
CA SER A 387 9.22 2.69 13.27
C SER A 387 8.38 3.46 12.25
N LYS A 388 8.61 4.78 12.18
CA LYS A 388 8.05 5.61 11.11
C LYS A 388 8.40 5.07 9.72
N PRO A 389 7.45 5.08 8.77
CA PRO A 389 7.73 4.80 7.37
C PRO A 389 8.75 5.78 6.80
N GLN A 390 9.74 5.26 6.07
CA GLN A 390 10.78 6.05 5.42
C GLN A 390 10.84 5.71 3.94
N VAL A 391 10.94 6.72 3.08
CA VAL A 391 11.10 6.51 1.65
C VAL A 391 12.48 5.96 1.33
N LEU A 392 12.54 5.06 0.36
CA LEU A 392 13.78 4.49 -0.14
C LEU A 392 14.40 5.42 -1.18
N PHE A 393 15.56 6.00 -0.84
CA PHE A 393 16.32 6.82 -1.76
C PHE A 393 17.22 5.96 -2.65
N LYS A 394 17.41 6.39 -3.91
CA LYS A 394 18.41 5.82 -4.81
C LYS A 394 19.56 6.81 -5.00
N THR A 395 20.77 6.28 -5.20
CA THR A 395 21.93 7.09 -5.58
C THR A 395 22.26 6.78 -7.03
N ILE A 396 22.08 7.76 -7.91
CA ILE A 396 22.40 7.66 -9.35
C ILE A 396 23.42 8.74 -9.64
N ASP A 397 24.54 8.41 -10.24
CA ASP A 397 25.64 9.33 -10.54
C ASP A 397 26.06 10.22 -9.36
N SER A 398 26.18 9.61 -8.17
CA SER A 398 26.51 10.29 -6.91
C SER A 398 25.49 11.36 -6.45
N LYS A 399 24.31 11.42 -7.07
CA LYS A 399 23.19 12.27 -6.66
C LYS A 399 22.10 11.45 -6.02
N LYS A 400 21.46 12.02 -5.00
CA LYS A 400 20.34 11.41 -4.29
C LYS A 400 19.05 11.61 -5.08
N TYR A 401 18.34 10.51 -5.35
CA TYR A 401 17.03 10.48 -6.00
C TYR A 401 15.99 9.97 -5.00
N GLU A 402 14.76 10.46 -5.14
CA GLU A 402 13.62 10.07 -4.33
C GLU A 402 12.44 9.64 -5.19
N PRO A 403 11.57 8.73 -4.68
CA PRO A 403 10.38 8.31 -5.41
C PRO A 403 9.39 9.47 -5.52
N ILE A 404 8.83 9.65 -6.71
CA ILE A 404 7.80 10.64 -7.03
C ILE A 404 6.50 9.91 -7.28
N GLU A 405 5.41 10.43 -6.76
CA GLU A 405 4.06 9.96 -7.01
C GLU A 405 3.28 10.97 -7.83
N ARG A 406 2.49 10.47 -8.75
CA ARG A 406 1.42 11.21 -9.43
C ARG A 406 0.18 11.15 -8.56
N VAL A 407 -0.26 12.30 -8.09
CA VAL A 407 -1.45 12.43 -7.24
C VAL A 407 -2.57 13.05 -8.04
N THR A 408 -3.70 12.35 -8.09
CA THR A 408 -4.94 12.85 -8.66
C THR A 408 -5.92 13.17 -7.54
N ILE A 409 -6.43 14.38 -7.52
CA ILE A 409 -7.36 14.88 -6.50
C ILE A 409 -8.62 15.40 -7.18
N ASP A 410 -9.75 14.84 -6.79
CA ASP A 410 -11.08 15.34 -7.17
C ASP A 410 -11.71 16.04 -5.95
N VAL A 411 -12.03 17.33 -6.11
CA VAL A 411 -12.46 18.16 -4.99
C VAL A 411 -13.32 19.33 -5.45
N SER A 412 -14.24 19.80 -4.60
CA SER A 412 -15.01 21.02 -4.84
C SER A 412 -14.10 22.25 -4.98
N SER A 413 -14.47 23.17 -5.88
CA SER A 413 -13.70 24.38 -6.18
C SER A 413 -13.33 25.22 -4.94
N GLU A 414 -14.11 25.16 -3.86
CA GLU A 414 -13.85 25.90 -2.61
C GLU A 414 -12.57 25.45 -1.88
N TYR A 415 -12.13 24.18 -2.05
CA TYR A 415 -10.96 23.60 -1.36
C TYR A 415 -9.67 23.65 -2.17
N VAL A 416 -9.75 23.94 -3.48
CA VAL A 416 -8.62 23.91 -4.42
C VAL A 416 -7.45 24.76 -3.94
N GLY A 417 -7.71 25.99 -3.49
CA GLY A 417 -6.66 26.90 -3.02
C GLY A 417 -5.85 26.36 -1.84
N ALA A 418 -6.54 25.76 -0.86
CA ALA A 418 -5.89 25.17 0.32
C ALA A 418 -5.01 23.96 -0.06
N ILE A 419 -5.51 23.12 -0.99
CA ILE A 419 -4.79 21.93 -1.47
C ILE A 419 -3.52 22.32 -2.21
N ILE A 420 -3.60 23.29 -3.15
CA ILE A 420 -2.46 23.76 -3.93
C ILE A 420 -1.38 24.34 -2.99
N GLU A 421 -1.78 25.14 -2.00
CA GLU A 421 -0.86 25.73 -1.03
C GLU A 421 -0.15 24.62 -0.20
N LYS A 422 -0.90 23.66 0.32
CA LYS A 422 -0.36 22.60 1.18
C LYS A 422 0.54 21.63 0.45
N LEU A 423 0.13 21.17 -0.74
CA LEU A 423 0.97 20.30 -1.55
C LEU A 423 2.22 21.03 -2.09
N GLY A 424 2.10 22.31 -2.44
CA GLY A 424 3.25 23.14 -2.82
C GLY A 424 4.30 23.24 -1.71
N ARG A 425 3.88 23.43 -0.45
CA ARG A 425 4.78 23.38 0.72
C ARG A 425 5.46 22.02 0.90
N ARG A 426 4.79 20.92 0.50
CA ARG A 426 5.29 19.56 0.51
C ARG A 426 6.06 19.16 -0.76
N LYS A 427 6.46 20.17 -1.58
CA LYS A 427 7.22 20.01 -2.84
C LYS A 427 6.43 19.34 -3.97
N GLY A 428 5.11 19.38 -3.92
CA GLY A 428 4.24 18.99 -5.02
C GLY A 428 4.25 20.04 -6.13
N GLU A 429 4.29 19.58 -7.37
CA GLU A 429 4.22 20.41 -8.57
C GLU A 429 2.88 20.12 -9.26
N LEU A 430 2.05 21.13 -9.45
CA LEU A 430 0.78 21.01 -10.16
C LEU A 430 1.07 20.79 -11.65
N VAL A 431 0.56 19.70 -12.21
CA VAL A 431 0.72 19.31 -13.62
C VAL A 431 -0.48 19.80 -14.43
N THR A 432 -1.69 19.44 -13.99
CA THR A 432 -2.93 19.83 -14.66
C THR A 432 -4.00 20.22 -13.65
N MET A 433 -4.92 21.06 -14.10
CA MET A 433 -6.16 21.40 -13.41
C MET A 433 -7.28 21.40 -14.43
N GLN A 434 -8.27 20.55 -14.22
CA GLN A 434 -9.42 20.39 -15.10
C GLN A 434 -10.71 20.61 -14.31
N GLU A 435 -11.74 21.11 -14.96
CA GLU A 435 -13.06 21.29 -14.38
C GLU A 435 -14.04 20.28 -15.02
N PRO A 436 -14.18 19.08 -14.46
CA PRO A 436 -15.20 18.13 -14.89
C PRO A 436 -16.60 18.71 -14.61
N GLN A 437 -17.63 18.17 -15.28
CA GLN A 437 -19.01 18.58 -15.04
C GLN A 437 -19.40 18.35 -13.57
N GLY A 438 -20.15 19.26 -12.97
CA GLY A 438 -20.70 19.08 -11.61
C GLY A 438 -20.07 19.92 -10.49
N GLY A 439 -19.20 20.91 -10.80
CA GLY A 439 -18.62 21.81 -9.77
C GLY A 439 -17.47 21.24 -8.98
N TYR A 440 -16.96 20.06 -9.36
CA TYR A 440 -15.71 19.50 -8.90
C TYR A 440 -14.55 19.93 -9.79
N GLN A 441 -13.36 20.04 -9.20
CA GLN A 441 -12.12 20.25 -9.94
C GLN A 441 -11.19 19.06 -9.76
N ARG A 442 -10.58 18.62 -10.84
CA ARG A 442 -9.54 17.59 -10.86
C ARG A 442 -8.18 18.23 -10.92
N LEU A 443 -7.35 17.94 -9.95
CA LEU A 443 -5.97 18.41 -9.83
C LEU A 443 -5.01 17.22 -9.97
N GLU A 444 -3.96 17.37 -10.78
CA GLU A 444 -2.89 16.39 -10.85
C GLU A 444 -1.57 17.02 -10.38
N PHE A 445 -0.88 16.33 -9.48
CA PHE A 445 0.41 16.76 -8.94
C PHE A 445 1.47 15.68 -9.13
N LEU A 446 2.72 16.11 -9.30
CA LEU A 446 3.91 15.28 -9.10
C LEU A 446 4.57 15.68 -7.78
N ILE A 447 4.55 14.78 -6.81
CA ILE A 447 5.02 15.04 -5.44
C ILE A 447 5.97 13.95 -4.96
N PRO A 448 7.04 14.28 -4.21
CA PRO A 448 7.82 13.27 -3.52
C PRO A 448 6.95 12.41 -2.59
N ALA A 449 7.08 11.08 -2.65
CA ALA A 449 6.28 10.15 -1.82
C ALA A 449 6.32 10.53 -0.33
N ARG A 450 7.47 10.99 0.20
CA ARG A 450 7.58 11.49 1.58
C ARG A 450 6.74 12.74 1.86
N GLY A 451 6.31 13.47 0.83
CA GLY A 451 5.42 14.62 0.95
C GLY A 451 3.96 14.24 1.16
N LEU A 452 3.58 13.00 0.82
CA LEU A 452 2.25 12.47 1.04
C LEU A 452 2.08 11.84 2.43
N ILE A 453 3.18 11.43 3.07
CA ILE A 453 3.12 10.88 4.43
C ILE A 453 2.45 11.89 5.37
N GLY A 454 1.36 11.49 6.01
CA GLY A 454 0.55 12.32 6.88
C GLY A 454 -0.29 13.39 6.18
N TYR A 455 -0.40 13.39 4.86
CA TYR A 455 -1.24 14.34 4.13
C TYR A 455 -2.69 13.88 3.99
N ARG A 456 -2.93 12.58 3.91
CA ARG A 456 -4.28 12.02 3.70
C ARG A 456 -5.27 12.44 4.79
N THR A 457 -4.88 12.35 6.04
CA THR A 457 -5.69 12.78 7.21
C THR A 457 -5.93 14.28 7.19
N GLU A 458 -4.89 15.06 6.85
CA GLU A 458 -4.99 16.52 6.71
C GLU A 458 -5.94 16.90 5.57
N PHE A 459 -5.85 16.21 4.42
CA PHE A 459 -6.70 16.39 3.26
C PHE A 459 -8.19 16.11 3.57
N MET A 460 -8.48 15.01 4.27
CA MET A 460 -9.85 14.70 4.68
C MET A 460 -10.44 15.77 5.61
N THR A 461 -9.61 16.34 6.48
CA THR A 461 -10.04 17.45 7.36
C THR A 461 -10.31 18.72 6.55
N ASP A 462 -9.44 19.09 5.62
CA ASP A 462 -9.57 20.29 4.80
C ASP A 462 -10.78 20.25 3.88
N THR A 463 -11.06 19.08 3.31
CA THR A 463 -12.18 18.85 2.38
C THR A 463 -13.48 18.47 3.09
N LYS A 464 -13.48 18.42 4.44
CA LYS A 464 -14.62 17.96 5.27
C LYS A 464 -15.14 16.58 4.84
N GLY A 465 -14.23 15.72 4.36
CA GLY A 465 -14.56 14.39 3.86
C GLY A 465 -15.08 14.32 2.42
N ASN A 466 -15.18 15.46 1.71
CA ASN A 466 -15.77 15.52 0.36
C ASN A 466 -14.71 15.48 -0.77
N GLY A 467 -13.47 15.14 -0.48
CA GLY A 467 -12.41 15.05 -1.47
C GLY A 467 -11.95 13.61 -1.69
N ILE A 468 -11.54 13.30 -2.92
CA ILE A 468 -10.94 12.02 -3.29
C ILE A 468 -9.47 12.27 -3.63
N LEU A 469 -8.56 11.51 -3.01
CA LEU A 469 -7.13 11.57 -3.25
C LEU A 469 -6.61 10.18 -3.61
N ASN A 470 -6.02 10.08 -4.79
CA ASN A 470 -5.34 8.89 -5.28
C ASN A 470 -3.90 9.21 -5.62
N SER A 471 -2.99 8.30 -5.30
CA SER A 471 -1.58 8.42 -5.66
C SER A 471 -1.08 7.14 -6.34
N VAL A 472 -0.20 7.30 -7.31
CA VAL A 472 0.44 6.22 -8.05
C VAL A 472 1.92 6.55 -8.18
N PHE A 473 2.79 5.57 -7.91
CA PHE A 473 4.22 5.72 -8.17
C PHE A 473 4.48 6.03 -9.65
N GLU A 474 5.20 7.10 -9.94
CA GLU A 474 5.57 7.53 -11.29
C GLU A 474 6.99 7.11 -11.65
N ASP A 475 7.98 7.68 -10.98
CA ASP A 475 9.41 7.45 -11.24
C ASP A 475 10.27 8.01 -10.08
N TYR A 476 11.58 7.90 -10.21
CA TYR A 476 12.56 8.52 -9.33
C TYR A 476 13.05 9.85 -9.89
N ALA A 477 13.01 10.92 -9.10
CA ALA A 477 13.55 12.23 -9.46
C ALA A 477 14.60 12.71 -8.45
N PRO A 478 15.44 13.69 -8.82
CA PRO A 478 16.41 14.27 -7.90
C PRO A 478 15.75 14.81 -6.63
N TYR A 479 16.42 14.63 -5.50
CA TYR A 479 15.91 15.06 -4.19
C TYR A 479 15.54 16.56 -4.17
N LYS A 480 14.26 16.85 -3.87
CA LYS A 480 13.69 18.21 -3.91
C LYS A 480 13.91 19.04 -2.63
N GLY A 481 14.83 18.63 -1.76
CA GLY A 481 15.13 19.34 -0.50
C GLY A 481 14.19 18.97 0.64
N ASP A 482 14.34 19.59 1.80
CA ASP A 482 13.57 19.24 3.00
C ASP A 482 12.09 19.64 2.88
N ILE A 483 11.23 18.79 3.44
CA ILE A 483 9.79 19.02 3.57
C ILE A 483 9.50 19.42 5.02
N PRO A 484 8.61 20.39 5.27
CA PRO A 484 8.21 20.76 6.62
C PRO A 484 7.70 19.55 7.40
N ARG A 485 8.09 19.45 8.67
CA ARG A 485 7.60 18.40 9.59
C ARG A 485 6.14 18.63 9.93
N ARG A 486 5.49 17.63 10.58
CA ARG A 486 4.14 17.75 11.09
C ARG A 486 3.99 19.01 11.98
N VAL A 487 2.80 19.59 11.96
CA VAL A 487 2.49 20.80 12.73
C VAL A 487 2.24 20.45 14.20
N ASN A 488 1.53 19.35 14.48
CA ASN A 488 1.18 18.90 15.83
C ASN A 488 2.35 18.16 16.47
N ALA A 489 2.60 18.39 17.75
CA ALA A 489 3.62 17.69 18.52
C ALA A 489 3.00 16.68 19.51
N SER A 490 3.80 15.76 20.02
CA SER A 490 3.38 14.75 20.97
C SER A 490 3.22 15.32 22.38
N ILE A 491 2.16 14.88 23.05
CA ILE A 491 1.99 14.98 24.52
C ILE A 491 2.48 13.64 25.08
N VAL A 492 3.51 13.66 25.90
CA VAL A 492 4.20 12.45 26.40
C VAL A 492 3.96 12.29 27.88
N SER A 493 3.68 11.07 28.33
CA SER A 493 3.56 10.78 29.77
C SER A 493 4.93 10.85 30.43
N PHE A 494 5.00 11.57 31.53
CA PHE A 494 6.18 11.68 32.39
C PHE A 494 6.25 10.54 33.41
N ASP A 495 5.10 9.99 33.78
CA ASP A 495 4.97 8.99 34.87
C ASP A 495 4.42 7.65 34.34
N THR A 496 4.69 6.59 35.09
CA THR A 496 4.06 5.27 34.92
C THR A 496 2.98 5.07 35.97
N GLY A 497 1.80 4.59 35.56
CA GLY A 497 0.68 4.32 36.45
C GLY A 497 -0.66 4.32 35.73
N VAL A 498 -1.76 4.51 36.45
CA VAL A 498 -3.11 4.57 35.90
C VAL A 498 -3.51 6.03 35.64
N ALA A 499 -4.04 6.31 34.46
CA ALA A 499 -4.48 7.65 34.09
C ALA A 499 -5.70 8.09 34.94
N SER A 500 -5.55 9.20 35.66
CA SER A 500 -6.57 9.75 36.53
C SER A 500 -7.38 10.83 35.82
N THR A 501 -8.68 10.98 36.17
CA THR A 501 -9.54 12.04 35.64
C THR A 501 -8.94 13.43 35.86
N TYR A 502 -8.29 13.67 37.02
CA TYR A 502 -7.65 14.94 37.32
C TYR A 502 -6.39 15.19 36.46
N GLY A 503 -5.55 14.19 36.28
CA GLY A 503 -4.37 14.27 35.41
C GLY A 503 -4.74 14.53 33.96
N LEU A 504 -5.73 13.80 33.43
CA LEU A 504 -6.26 13.96 32.08
C LEU A 504 -6.90 15.33 31.85
N ASN A 505 -7.67 15.85 32.82
CA ASN A 505 -8.26 17.18 32.74
C ASN A 505 -7.20 18.31 32.63
N ASN A 506 -6.06 18.15 33.28
CA ASN A 506 -4.93 19.07 33.13
C ASN A 506 -4.22 18.92 31.76
N ALA A 507 -4.12 17.68 31.26
CA ALA A 507 -3.47 17.38 29.98
C ALA A 507 -4.31 17.85 28.78
N GLN A 508 -5.64 17.70 28.81
CA GLN A 508 -6.54 18.10 27.72
C GLN A 508 -6.51 19.62 27.42
N GLN A 509 -6.09 20.46 28.36
CA GLN A 509 -5.90 21.89 28.12
C GLN A 509 -4.73 22.18 27.15
N ARG A 510 -3.92 21.19 26.86
CA ARG A 510 -2.72 21.29 26.00
C ARG A 510 -2.92 20.68 24.62
N GLY A 511 -3.98 19.89 24.44
CA GLY A 511 -4.33 19.25 23.17
C GLY A 511 -5.29 18.08 23.33
N SER A 512 -5.48 17.34 22.23
CA SER A 512 -6.35 16.15 22.19
C SER A 512 -5.64 14.94 22.80
N LEU A 513 -6.38 14.13 23.57
CA LEU A 513 -5.81 12.97 24.26
C LEU A 513 -6.15 11.67 23.50
N PHE A 514 -5.25 10.70 23.56
CA PHE A 514 -5.38 9.36 22.99
C PHE A 514 -5.71 8.30 24.06
N VAL A 515 -5.67 8.67 25.34
CA VAL A 515 -5.91 7.78 26.48
C VAL A 515 -7.05 8.27 27.34
N GLY A 516 -7.82 7.33 27.88
CA GLY A 516 -8.95 7.58 28.74
C GLY A 516 -8.66 7.40 30.25
N PRO A 517 -9.62 7.74 31.12
CA PRO A 517 -9.48 7.51 32.54
C PRO A 517 -9.49 6.01 32.87
N GLY A 518 -8.59 5.58 33.75
CA GLY A 518 -8.46 4.19 34.16
C GLY A 518 -7.50 3.35 33.32
N GLU A 519 -6.98 3.89 32.22
CA GLU A 519 -6.00 3.21 31.37
C GLU A 519 -4.59 3.23 32.02
N GLU A 520 -3.87 2.11 31.90
CA GLU A 520 -2.46 2.04 32.28
C GLU A 520 -1.58 2.77 31.28
N VAL A 521 -0.68 3.61 31.77
CA VAL A 521 0.30 4.35 30.95
C VAL A 521 1.70 4.20 31.56
N TYR A 522 2.73 4.42 30.75
CA TYR A 522 4.11 4.39 31.21
C TYR A 522 4.91 5.64 30.78
N GLU A 523 6.02 5.91 31.46
CA GLU A 523 6.95 6.99 31.11
C GLU A 523 7.39 6.86 29.63
N GLY A 524 7.23 7.94 28.86
CA GLY A 524 7.59 7.95 27.44
C GLY A 524 6.49 7.51 26.48
N GLN A 525 5.32 7.06 26.97
CA GLN A 525 4.14 6.82 26.14
C GLN A 525 3.58 8.15 25.64
N VAL A 526 3.21 8.20 24.35
CA VAL A 526 2.51 9.36 23.78
C VAL A 526 1.02 9.23 24.10
N VAL A 527 0.53 10.16 24.89
CA VAL A 527 -0.86 10.15 25.41
C VAL A 527 -1.77 11.17 24.73
N GLY A 528 -1.25 11.92 23.76
CA GLY A 528 -2.04 12.88 23.00
C GLY A 528 -1.21 13.70 22.02
N GLU A 529 -1.87 14.64 21.35
CA GLU A 529 -1.28 15.58 20.40
C GLU A 529 -1.50 17.04 20.83
N SER A 530 -0.50 17.89 20.60
CA SER A 530 -0.54 19.31 20.88
C SER A 530 -0.45 20.14 19.61
N PRO A 531 -1.35 21.12 19.38
CA PRO A 531 -1.29 21.99 18.21
C PRO A 531 -0.14 23.01 18.22
N LYS A 532 0.63 23.07 19.33
CA LYS A 532 1.70 24.09 19.49
C LYS A 532 3.02 23.74 18.84
N GLY A 533 3.13 22.59 18.17
CA GLY A 533 4.35 22.16 17.47
C GLY A 533 5.57 21.88 18.37
N VAL A 534 5.37 21.85 19.70
CA VAL A 534 6.41 21.57 20.69
C VAL A 534 5.98 20.37 21.56
N GLU A 535 6.88 19.40 21.70
CA GLU A 535 6.68 18.23 22.58
C GLU A 535 6.46 18.69 24.02
N ILE A 536 5.43 18.17 24.65
CA ILE A 536 5.02 18.53 26.01
C ILE A 536 4.98 17.27 26.88
N GLU A 537 5.68 17.28 27.99
CA GLU A 537 5.58 16.22 29.01
C GLU A 537 4.47 16.56 30.02
N VAL A 538 3.65 15.58 30.33
CA VAL A 538 2.52 15.71 31.26
C VAL A 538 2.48 14.52 32.23
N SER A 539 1.98 14.77 33.44
CA SER A 539 1.64 13.70 34.38
C SER A 539 0.15 13.44 34.33
N VAL A 540 -0.24 12.35 33.62
CA VAL A 540 -1.66 11.95 33.49
C VAL A 540 -2.11 11.06 34.67
N THR A 541 -1.16 10.55 35.46
CA THR A 541 -1.41 9.69 36.64
C THR A 541 -1.68 10.47 37.91
N LYS A 542 -1.47 11.79 37.86
CA LYS A 542 -1.57 12.67 39.04
C LYS A 542 -2.99 12.73 39.59
N GLU A 543 -3.14 12.32 40.83
CA GLU A 543 -4.40 12.45 41.57
C GLU A 543 -4.56 13.83 42.25
N LYS A 544 -5.79 14.22 42.47
CA LYS A 544 -6.12 15.43 43.24
C LYS A 544 -5.79 15.18 44.71
N LYS A 545 -4.82 15.92 45.27
CA LYS A 545 -4.51 15.83 46.69
C LYS A 545 -5.73 16.33 47.49
N GLN A 546 -6.30 15.46 48.31
CA GLN A 546 -7.31 15.83 49.27
C GLN A 546 -6.64 16.64 50.38
N THR A 547 -7.07 17.89 50.58
CA THR A 547 -6.67 18.71 51.71
C THR A 547 -7.87 18.90 52.62
N ASN A 548 -7.66 18.78 53.95
CA ASN A 548 -8.71 18.87 54.99
C ASN A 548 -9.48 20.21 55.02
N VAL A 549 -9.23 21.16 54.13
CA VAL A 549 -9.75 22.53 54.15
C VAL A 549 -10.86 22.78 53.12
N ARG A 550 -11.17 21.80 52.22
CA ARG A 550 -12.23 22.00 51.23
C ARG A 550 -13.51 21.27 51.64
N ALA A 551 -14.60 22.03 51.68
CA ALA A 551 -15.95 21.49 51.87
C ALA A 551 -16.28 20.52 50.72
N SER A 552 -16.85 19.36 51.05
CA SER A 552 -17.19 18.26 50.13
C SER A 552 -18.28 18.59 49.09
N GLY A 553 -18.78 19.83 49.04
CA GLY A 553 -19.85 20.27 48.15
C GLY A 553 -19.44 21.16 46.97
N SER A 554 -18.14 21.48 46.77
CA SER A 554 -17.71 22.45 45.76
C SER A 554 -16.90 21.82 44.57
N ASP A 555 -16.90 20.52 44.45
CA ASP A 555 -16.21 19.88 43.31
C ASP A 555 -17.16 19.85 42.10
N GLU A 556 -17.02 20.81 41.18
CA GLU A 556 -17.57 20.69 39.84
C GLU A 556 -17.07 19.38 39.21
N ALA A 557 -17.98 18.60 38.62
CA ALA A 557 -17.65 17.40 37.89
C ALA A 557 -16.69 17.75 36.75
N LEU A 558 -15.47 17.20 36.79
CA LEU A 558 -14.49 17.43 35.75
C LEU A 558 -15.02 16.83 34.43
N LYS A 559 -15.22 17.66 33.41
CA LYS A 559 -15.63 17.23 32.07
C LYS A 559 -14.40 16.90 31.27
N LEU A 560 -14.26 15.64 30.89
CA LEU A 560 -13.26 15.19 29.92
C LEU A 560 -13.87 15.26 28.52
N LEU A 561 -13.07 15.70 27.56
CA LEU A 561 -13.39 15.58 26.13
C LEU A 561 -13.30 14.13 25.70
N PRO A 562 -14.03 13.71 24.66
CA PRO A 562 -13.88 12.37 24.09
C PRO A 562 -12.43 12.10 23.70
N VAL A 563 -11.98 10.87 23.93
CA VAL A 563 -10.67 10.39 23.51
C VAL A 563 -10.63 10.35 21.99
N LYS A 564 -9.53 10.82 21.38
CA LYS A 564 -9.29 10.68 19.96
C LYS A 564 -8.72 9.28 19.70
N ASN A 565 -9.57 8.39 19.19
CA ASN A 565 -9.14 7.06 18.74
C ASN A 565 -8.47 7.20 17.37
N LEU A 566 -7.20 6.83 17.29
CA LEU A 566 -6.47 6.78 16.03
C LEU A 566 -6.68 5.42 15.37
N THR A 567 -6.76 5.38 14.05
CA THR A 567 -6.57 4.15 13.28
C THR A 567 -5.07 3.83 13.20
N LEU A 568 -4.71 2.60 12.81
CA LEU A 568 -3.31 2.23 12.64
C LEU A 568 -2.61 3.12 11.60
N GLU A 569 -3.28 3.42 10.50
CA GLU A 569 -2.79 4.31 9.45
C GLU A 569 -2.54 5.72 10.00
N GLU A 570 -3.51 6.30 10.71
CA GLU A 570 -3.34 7.62 11.34
C GLU A 570 -2.19 7.63 12.36
N ALA A 571 -1.98 6.53 13.08
CA ALA A 571 -0.86 6.40 14.00
C ALA A 571 0.49 6.34 13.26
N LEU A 572 0.57 5.60 12.13
CA LEU A 572 1.76 5.53 11.29
C LEU A 572 2.11 6.89 10.64
N GLU A 573 1.08 7.64 10.24
CA GLU A 573 1.23 9.02 9.74
C GLU A 573 1.68 9.99 10.84
N PHE A 574 1.19 9.78 12.07
CA PHE A 574 1.42 10.68 13.20
C PHE A 574 2.84 10.61 13.75
N ILE A 575 3.47 9.42 13.83
CA ILE A 575 4.76 9.24 14.50
C ILE A 575 5.93 9.99 13.85
N GLU A 576 6.88 10.46 14.67
CA GLU A 576 8.14 11.07 14.26
C GLU A 576 9.30 10.08 14.33
N ASP A 577 10.48 10.52 13.83
CA ASP A 577 11.69 9.67 13.74
C ASP A 577 12.20 9.16 15.10
N ASP A 578 11.78 9.77 16.21
CA ASP A 578 12.10 9.37 17.58
C ASP A 578 10.95 8.66 18.31
N GLU A 579 9.94 8.22 17.52
CA GLU A 579 8.73 7.56 18.03
C GLU A 579 8.55 6.19 17.37
N LEU A 580 7.92 5.28 18.10
CA LEU A 580 7.59 3.93 17.70
C LEU A 580 6.11 3.65 17.99
N ILE A 581 5.52 2.74 17.24
CA ILE A 581 4.21 2.18 17.55
C ILE A 581 4.42 0.78 18.11
N GLU A 582 3.97 0.57 19.32
CA GLU A 582 3.83 -0.73 19.95
C GLU A 582 2.54 -1.38 19.45
N ILE A 583 2.64 -2.52 18.79
CA ILE A 583 1.52 -3.28 18.22
C ILE A 583 1.25 -4.48 19.12
N THR A 584 0.02 -4.62 19.58
CA THR A 584 -0.44 -5.79 20.35
C THR A 584 -1.69 -6.38 19.71
N PRO A 585 -2.08 -7.63 19.99
CA PRO A 585 -3.30 -8.23 19.46
C PRO A 585 -4.58 -7.43 19.76
N GLU A 586 -4.64 -6.76 20.90
CA GLU A 586 -5.83 -6.03 21.36
C GLU A 586 -5.81 -4.55 20.95
N ASP A 587 -4.62 -3.91 20.98
CA ASP A 587 -4.49 -2.47 20.82
C ASP A 587 -3.11 -2.09 20.29
N PHE A 588 -2.90 -0.81 19.98
CA PHE A 588 -1.58 -0.24 19.69
C PHE A 588 -1.36 1.04 20.49
N ARG A 589 -0.10 1.32 20.81
CA ARG A 589 0.31 2.50 21.58
C ARG A 589 1.47 3.20 20.91
N ILE A 590 1.42 4.51 20.89
CA ILE A 590 2.55 5.32 20.40
C ILE A 590 3.46 5.62 21.60
N ARG A 591 4.76 5.48 21.41
CA ARG A 591 5.76 5.75 22.43
C ARG A 591 7.01 6.41 21.88
N LYS A 592 7.79 7.02 22.75
CA LYS A 592 9.15 7.45 22.40
C LYS A 592 10.09 6.26 22.32
N GLU A 593 11.04 6.31 21.37
CA GLU A 593 12.14 5.31 21.28
C GLU A 593 12.93 5.26 22.59
N ILE A 594 13.29 6.42 23.12
CA ILE A 594 13.91 6.55 24.44
C ILE A 594 12.83 6.93 25.45
N LEU A 595 12.46 6.01 26.33
CA LEU A 595 11.38 6.22 27.29
C LEU A 595 11.70 7.28 28.33
N SER A 596 12.90 7.27 28.91
CA SER A 596 13.28 8.19 29.98
C SER A 596 13.45 9.63 29.49
N SER A 597 12.72 10.56 30.13
CA SER A 597 12.78 12.00 29.88
C SER A 597 14.22 12.55 30.00
N GLN A 598 14.95 12.11 31.05
CA GLN A 598 16.34 12.54 31.25
C GLN A 598 17.26 12.06 30.14
N GLN A 599 17.08 10.83 29.65
CA GLN A 599 17.90 10.28 28.56
C GLN A 599 17.57 10.99 27.23
N ARG A 600 16.29 11.29 26.94
CA ARG A 600 15.88 12.10 25.77
C ARG A 600 16.57 13.46 25.76
N TYR A 601 16.56 14.16 26.91
CA TYR A 601 17.23 15.47 27.03
C TYR A 601 18.75 15.37 26.76
N LYS A 602 19.42 14.37 27.35
CA LYS A 602 20.85 14.13 27.11
C LYS A 602 21.15 13.82 25.64
N SER A 603 20.34 13.00 24.99
CA SER A 603 20.50 12.64 23.58
C SER A 603 20.32 13.85 22.67
N LYS A 604 19.26 14.67 22.89
CA LYS A 604 19.02 15.91 22.14
C LYS A 604 20.18 16.89 22.25
N ASN A 605 20.77 17.03 23.44
CA ASN A 605 21.93 17.89 23.66
C ASN A 605 23.21 17.35 23.03
N LYS A 606 23.42 16.03 23.06
CA LYS A 606 24.56 15.38 22.40
C LYS A 606 24.50 15.58 20.88
N LYS A 607 23.33 15.41 20.26
CA LYS A 607 23.13 15.69 18.82
C LYS A 607 23.41 17.15 18.49
N LYS A 608 22.88 18.12 19.26
CA LYS A 608 23.16 19.54 19.08
C LYS A 608 24.65 19.86 19.15
N TRP A 609 25.38 19.22 20.09
CA TRP A 609 26.83 19.44 20.24
C TRP A 609 27.62 18.88 19.04
N PHE A 610 27.24 17.73 18.50
CA PHE A 610 27.83 17.18 17.27
C PHE A 610 27.60 18.09 16.07
N TYR A 611 26.35 18.54 15.83
CA TYR A 611 26.05 19.50 14.77
C TYR A 611 26.85 20.82 14.93
N ALA A 612 26.95 21.35 16.13
CA ALA A 612 27.72 22.54 16.38
C ALA A 612 29.22 22.31 16.11
N LYS A 613 29.75 21.15 16.43
CA LYS A 613 31.15 20.78 16.17
C LYS A 613 31.40 20.61 14.67
N ASP A 614 30.50 20.02 13.92
CA ASP A 614 30.61 19.86 12.47
C ASP A 614 30.54 21.20 11.75
N ILE A 615 29.65 22.10 12.16
CA ILE A 615 29.59 23.49 11.62
C ILE A 615 30.87 24.24 11.96
N PHE A 616 31.38 24.08 13.16
CA PHE A 616 32.63 24.72 13.57
C PHE A 616 33.85 24.21 12.77
N TRP A 617 33.90 22.89 12.52
CA TRP A 617 34.92 22.26 11.67
C TRP A 617 34.80 22.70 10.20
N CYS A 618 33.61 22.75 9.66
CA CYS A 618 33.36 23.20 8.30
C CYS A 618 33.76 24.67 8.11
N ASN A 619 33.42 25.54 9.05
CA ASN A 619 33.86 26.93 9.05
C ASN A 619 35.39 27.06 9.18
N LYS A 620 36.03 26.20 9.99
CA LYS A 620 37.50 26.22 10.15
C LYS A 620 38.22 25.78 8.86
N ILE A 621 37.68 24.75 8.16
CA ILE A 621 38.21 24.31 6.86
C ILE A 621 37.97 25.38 5.80
N PHE A 622 36.80 26.00 5.77
CA PHE A 622 36.48 27.05 4.81
C PHE A 622 37.35 28.31 5.00
N CYS A 623 37.56 28.72 6.25
CA CYS A 623 38.48 29.81 6.57
C CYS A 623 39.93 29.46 6.20
N THR A 624 40.38 28.23 6.40
CA THR A 624 41.72 27.79 6.03
C THR A 624 41.93 27.76 4.52
N ILE A 625 40.90 27.28 3.77
CA ILE A 625 40.93 27.25 2.31
C ILE A 625 40.88 28.67 1.73
N LEU A 626 40.04 29.55 2.28
CA LEU A 626 40.00 30.97 1.87
C LEU A 626 41.32 31.69 2.15
N PHE A 627 41.91 31.45 3.31
CA PHE A 627 43.19 32.02 3.70
C PHE A 627 44.33 31.54 2.79
N ASN A 628 44.39 30.25 2.48
CA ASN A 628 45.40 29.71 1.56
C ASN A 628 45.18 30.17 0.10
N ASN A 629 43.94 30.34 -0.36
CA ASN A 629 43.64 30.85 -1.69
C ASN A 629 43.95 32.35 -1.82
N ILE A 630 43.75 33.15 -0.77
CA ILE A 630 44.14 34.58 -0.73
C ILE A 630 45.65 34.70 -0.66
N PHE A 631 46.32 33.87 0.13
CA PHE A 631 47.77 33.85 0.27
C PHE A 631 48.48 33.45 -1.04
N ASN A 632 47.94 32.49 -1.78
CA ASN A 632 48.49 32.07 -3.08
C ASN A 632 48.16 33.04 -4.24
N LYS A 633 47.14 33.88 -4.11
CA LYS A 633 46.74 34.84 -5.16
C LYS A 633 47.45 36.18 -5.09
N TYR A 634 47.97 36.49 -3.92
CA TYR A 634 48.78 37.71 -3.70
C TYR A 634 50.17 37.30 -3.24
N ASN A 635 51.11 37.13 -4.19
CA ASN A 635 52.52 36.90 -3.94
C ASN A 635 53.10 38.04 -3.06
N PHE A 636 52.89 38.02 -1.77
CA PHE A 636 53.51 38.95 -0.84
C PHE A 636 54.87 38.41 -0.38
N PHE A 637 55.92 38.91 -1.00
CA PHE A 637 57.29 38.78 -0.51
C PHE A 637 57.51 39.72 0.67
N SER A 638 57.99 39.13 1.75
CA SER A 638 58.78 39.68 2.86
C SER A 638 58.36 40.99 3.55
N SER A 639 57.94 40.87 4.79
CA SER A 639 58.53 41.58 5.94
C SER A 639 58.10 40.90 7.27
N SER A 640 59.06 40.44 8.00
CA SER A 640 58.95 39.52 9.16
C SER A 640 58.56 40.18 10.48
N SER A 641 58.07 41.41 10.53
CA SER A 641 57.80 42.09 11.80
C SER A 641 56.32 42.32 12.16
N VAL A 642 55.37 42.10 11.24
CA VAL A 642 53.95 42.32 11.51
C VAL A 642 53.26 41.02 11.93
N PHE A 643 53.82 39.90 11.57
CA PHE A 643 53.21 38.56 11.80
C PHE A 643 53.35 38.00 13.23
N SER A 644 54.24 38.57 14.07
CA SER A 644 54.39 38.03 15.44
C SER A 644 53.26 38.48 16.38
N LYS A 645 52.60 39.60 16.11
CA LYS A 645 51.47 40.06 16.95
C LYS A 645 50.14 39.41 16.59
N GLU A 646 49.89 39.06 15.35
CA GLU A 646 48.63 38.40 14.95
C GLU A 646 48.64 36.91 15.29
N LYS A 647 49.80 36.22 15.27
CA LYS A 647 49.93 34.86 15.73
C LYS A 647 49.61 34.70 17.22
N THR A 648 49.88 35.73 18.02
CA THR A 648 49.59 35.74 19.45
C THR A 648 48.10 35.96 19.72
N TYR A 649 47.41 36.75 18.92
CA TYR A 649 45.97 36.92 19.02
C TYR A 649 45.20 35.68 18.54
N PHE A 650 45.70 34.97 17.54
CA PHE A 650 45.08 33.74 17.03
C PHE A 650 45.24 32.56 18.00
N ASN A 651 46.39 32.47 18.68
CA ASN A 651 46.60 31.45 19.70
C ASN A 651 45.85 31.74 21.01
N LEU A 652 45.56 32.99 21.35
CA LEU A 652 44.70 33.36 22.48
C LEU A 652 43.22 33.07 22.25
N ALA A 653 42.74 33.16 20.99
CA ALA A 653 41.37 32.83 20.65
C ALA A 653 41.09 31.29 20.56
N VAL A 654 42.15 30.50 20.39
CA VAL A 654 42.05 29.04 20.28
C VAL A 654 42.36 28.31 21.61
N GLY A 655 42.99 28.99 22.56
CA GLY A 655 43.47 28.42 23.82
C GLY A 655 42.48 28.43 25.00
N ASN A 656 41.35 29.09 24.91
CA ASN A 656 40.35 29.17 26.01
C ASN A 656 39.06 28.39 25.76
N GLY A 657 39.12 27.25 25.10
CA GLY A 657 38.01 26.32 24.91
C GLY A 657 38.34 24.95 25.43
N ASN A 658 38.51 24.82 26.76
CA ASN A 658 38.38 23.57 27.50
C ASN A 658 37.12 23.60 28.37
#